data_9b24a55af5cb160ce73802bc5cd04f5a
#
_entry.id   9b24a55af5cb160ce73802bc5cd04f5a
#
_cell.length_a   1.000
_cell.length_b   1.000
_cell.length_c   1.000
_cell.angle_alpha   90.00
_cell.angle_beta   90.00
_cell.angle_gamma   90.00
#
_symmetry.space_group_name_H-M   'P 1'
#
loop_
_entity.id
_entity.type
_entity.pdbx_description
1 polymer ?
#
loop_
_entity_poly.entity_id
_entity_poly.type
_entity_poly.pdbx_seq_one_letter_code
_entity_poly.pdbx_strand_id
1 'polypeptide(L)'
;MTAQTASPFANLSEQEYKRRTRAWAMYDWANSAFATTILAAVLPVYYSQVAGANLPSAATATQYWSLTLSISVFIVAIISPILGTVSDIMRGKKKFLSLFTTIGIIGTGLLVLIDRGDWLLASIFFIVGRIGFGAANVFYDALLPHVAKEEDQDKVSSQGYALGYLGGGLLLAVNVVMIFTLPGNWGVRLSLLSVAIWWAVFSIPIFRHVPEPRAVSKGLAPGESLIGSSFGQIRKTIRDIREYKDLFRYLIAFLIYNDGIGIIISVAAIYGAELGFGSTELILAILLVQFVGIPYSLVFGNLPSKSDKRQTMYAAFVVFNIIALPLVGIVGGQLLPKTITGLPSPDFAETAVSVGQGTYTATDAKAIVYNGSWSNETIAPNLLGTACAWYAFWCNDAENGVVYAETAVINDSYDIPFNGQSLKLTYATGPNYGIWDVLLDGTPLLDEDGTPITINGYNATVRYGVTTQLDTGSEGEHVITLVSSGAKDPASSGNAMSLAQVDILPPQRSSNLGAIIGILIGVQLVGLIFAYLLGPGLFQGFADWLDTKKSILLALSAYAIIAVWGYFLNSVIEFWFLAWMVAVVQGGSQALSRSLYAAMTPASMSGEFFGFFSIMSKFASFLSPLVFVLAVAFFNSSRPGVLSLIIFFVVGMYLLWGVDVPAGKRLAQEKEAALFGNQ
;
A
#
# COMPACT_ATOMS: atom_id res chain seq x y z
N MET A 1 -13.20 -7.04 51.78
CA MET A 1 -12.74 -8.15 50.93
C MET A 1 -13.21 -7.82 49.52
N THR A 2 -12.38 -7.21 48.72
CA THR A 2 -12.65 -6.92 47.30
C THR A 2 -12.64 -8.25 46.57
N ALA A 3 -13.78 -8.64 46.01
CA ALA A 3 -13.86 -9.77 45.09
C ALA A 3 -12.92 -9.47 43.89
N GLN A 4 -11.73 -10.06 43.92
CA GLN A 4 -10.87 -10.13 42.73
C GLN A 4 -11.66 -10.88 41.66
N THR A 5 -12.20 -10.16 40.71
CA THR A 5 -12.75 -10.77 39.49
C THR A 5 -11.64 -11.61 38.88
N ALA A 6 -11.77 -12.93 38.92
CA ALA A 6 -10.75 -13.85 38.43
C ALA A 6 -10.44 -13.49 36.96
N SER A 7 -9.20 -13.18 36.66
CA SER A 7 -8.73 -12.90 35.32
C SER A 7 -9.28 -13.97 34.37
N PRO A 8 -9.79 -13.59 33.16
CA PRO A 8 -10.31 -14.57 32.19
C PRO A 8 -9.26 -15.60 31.77
N PHE A 9 -8.00 -15.39 32.15
CA PHE A 9 -6.86 -16.27 31.91
C PHE A 9 -6.45 -17.14 33.08
N ALA A 10 -7.05 -16.95 34.29
CA ALA A 10 -6.62 -17.60 35.55
C ALA A 10 -6.68 -19.14 35.52
N ASN A 11 -7.61 -19.72 34.76
CA ASN A 11 -7.82 -21.16 34.66
C ASN A 11 -7.31 -21.80 33.39
N LEU A 12 -6.52 -21.05 32.56
CA LEU A 12 -6.00 -21.57 31.32
C LEU A 12 -4.64 -22.25 31.51
N SER A 13 -4.48 -23.45 30.97
CA SER A 13 -3.16 -24.06 30.86
C SER A 13 -2.31 -23.24 29.89
N GLU A 14 -0.99 -23.27 30.08
CA GLU A 14 -0.06 -22.56 29.17
C GLU A 14 -0.18 -23.05 27.73
N GLN A 15 -0.45 -24.34 27.53
CA GLN A 15 -0.66 -24.90 26.17
C GLN A 15 -1.93 -24.35 25.52
N GLU A 16 -3.01 -24.22 26.28
CA GLU A 16 -4.26 -23.66 25.78
C GLU A 16 -4.11 -22.15 25.47
N TYR A 17 -3.43 -21.42 26.32
CA TYR A 17 -3.10 -20.02 26.09
C TYR A 17 -2.29 -19.82 24.81
N LYS A 18 -1.20 -20.57 24.64
CA LYS A 18 -0.39 -20.55 23.41
C LYS A 18 -1.19 -20.94 22.16
N ARG A 19 -2.12 -21.90 22.28
CA ARG A 19 -2.99 -22.31 21.18
C ARG A 19 -3.95 -21.20 20.77
N ARG A 20 -4.54 -20.48 21.72
CA ARG A 20 -5.45 -19.35 21.46
C ARG A 20 -4.71 -18.18 20.80
N THR A 21 -3.57 -17.79 21.33
CA THR A 21 -2.77 -16.67 20.78
C THR A 21 -2.28 -16.98 19.37
N ARG A 22 -1.81 -18.21 19.12
CA ARG A 22 -1.42 -18.66 17.77
C ARG A 22 -2.60 -18.68 16.80
N ALA A 23 -3.76 -19.18 17.24
CA ALA A 23 -4.95 -19.24 16.41
C ALA A 23 -5.46 -17.83 16.03
N TRP A 24 -5.35 -16.87 16.94
CA TRP A 24 -5.63 -15.48 16.65
C TRP A 24 -4.62 -14.91 15.65
N ALA A 25 -3.32 -15.07 15.87
CA ALA A 25 -2.28 -14.57 14.97
C ALA A 25 -2.34 -15.21 13.57
N MET A 26 -2.82 -16.46 13.43
CA MET A 26 -3.05 -17.12 12.13
C MET A 26 -4.12 -16.43 11.29
N TYR A 27 -4.98 -15.61 11.88
CA TYR A 27 -5.95 -14.83 11.09
C TYR A 27 -5.25 -13.72 10.29
N ASP A 28 -4.20 -13.09 10.83
CA ASP A 28 -3.36 -12.14 10.06
C ASP A 28 -2.66 -12.83 8.88
N TRP A 29 -2.17 -14.07 9.06
CA TRP A 29 -1.68 -14.90 7.96
C TRP A 29 -2.74 -15.11 6.87
N ALA A 30 -3.99 -15.35 7.29
CA ALA A 30 -5.09 -15.62 6.38
C ALA A 30 -5.51 -14.38 5.58
N ASN A 31 -5.77 -13.26 6.25
CA ASN A 31 -6.38 -12.09 5.63
C ASN A 31 -5.39 -11.14 4.95
N SER A 32 -4.09 -11.19 5.30
CA SER A 32 -3.07 -10.33 4.69
C SER A 32 -2.89 -10.60 3.20
N ALA A 33 -3.22 -11.78 2.71
CA ALA A 33 -3.26 -12.09 1.29
C ALA A 33 -4.23 -11.18 0.50
N PHE A 34 -5.35 -10.77 1.11
CA PHE A 34 -6.24 -9.78 0.52
C PHE A 34 -5.55 -8.41 0.37
N ALA A 35 -4.82 -7.98 1.40
CA ALA A 35 -4.12 -6.70 1.37
C ALA A 35 -3.00 -6.68 0.30
N THR A 36 -2.22 -7.75 0.19
CA THR A 36 -1.08 -7.81 -0.74
C THR A 36 -1.53 -8.03 -2.18
N THR A 37 -2.35 -9.03 -2.44
CA THR A 37 -2.73 -9.42 -3.82
C THR A 37 -3.90 -8.57 -4.35
N ILE A 38 -4.98 -8.41 -3.56
CA ILE A 38 -6.19 -7.72 -4.05
C ILE A 38 -6.04 -6.20 -3.99
N LEU A 39 -5.55 -5.64 -2.86
CA LEU A 39 -5.50 -4.19 -2.71
C LEU A 39 -4.28 -3.55 -3.37
N ALA A 40 -3.11 -4.20 -3.28
CA ALA A 40 -1.87 -3.54 -3.64
C ALA A 40 -1.30 -3.99 -5.01
N ALA A 41 -1.27 -5.29 -5.32
CA ALA A 41 -0.44 -5.77 -6.41
C ALA A 41 -1.22 -6.15 -7.69
N VAL A 42 -2.23 -7.00 -7.60
CA VAL A 42 -2.78 -7.67 -8.79
C VAL A 42 -4.05 -7.01 -9.31
N LEU A 43 -5.05 -6.82 -8.45
CA LEU A 43 -6.36 -6.32 -8.90
C LEU A 43 -6.32 -4.88 -9.45
N PRO A 44 -5.56 -3.90 -8.90
CA PRO A 44 -5.51 -2.56 -9.47
C PRO A 44 -5.04 -2.54 -10.93
N VAL A 45 -4.01 -3.33 -11.24
CA VAL A 45 -3.45 -3.46 -12.60
C VAL A 45 -4.46 -4.16 -13.51
N TYR A 46 -5.03 -5.27 -13.06
CA TYR A 46 -6.04 -6.02 -13.82
C TYR A 46 -7.30 -5.18 -14.09
N TYR A 47 -7.73 -4.40 -13.10
CA TYR A 47 -8.86 -3.48 -13.25
C TYR A 47 -8.59 -2.44 -14.34
N SER A 48 -7.42 -1.81 -14.32
CA SER A 48 -7.07 -0.77 -15.29
C SER A 48 -6.89 -1.32 -16.70
N GLN A 49 -6.23 -2.46 -16.84
CA GLN A 49 -5.84 -3.00 -18.15
C GLN A 49 -6.87 -3.90 -18.80
N VAL A 50 -7.61 -4.69 -18.00
CA VAL A 50 -8.53 -5.72 -18.50
C VAL A 50 -9.98 -5.39 -18.19
N ALA A 51 -10.37 -5.28 -16.93
CA ALA A 51 -11.75 -5.00 -16.57
C ALA A 51 -12.23 -3.63 -17.11
N GLY A 52 -11.36 -2.61 -17.08
CA GLY A 52 -11.62 -1.27 -17.62
C GLY A 52 -11.31 -1.10 -19.11
N ALA A 53 -11.03 -2.18 -19.85
CA ALA A 53 -10.61 -2.09 -21.24
C ALA A 53 -11.62 -1.40 -22.18
N ASN A 54 -12.91 -1.43 -21.85
CA ASN A 54 -13.99 -0.81 -22.62
C ASN A 54 -14.31 0.63 -22.15
N LEU A 55 -13.58 1.16 -21.17
CA LEU A 55 -13.73 2.54 -20.73
C LEU A 55 -12.97 3.48 -21.69
N PRO A 56 -13.41 4.76 -21.80
CA PRO A 56 -12.87 5.69 -22.79
C PRO A 56 -11.37 5.96 -22.68
N SER A 57 -10.79 5.83 -21.48
CA SER A 57 -9.35 6.02 -21.28
C SER A 57 -8.81 5.20 -20.10
N ALA A 58 -7.50 5.04 -20.01
CA ALA A 58 -6.82 4.46 -18.86
C ALA A 58 -7.02 5.33 -17.61
N ALA A 59 -7.06 6.66 -17.77
CA ALA A 59 -7.34 7.59 -16.68
C ALA A 59 -8.78 7.40 -16.13
N THR A 60 -9.77 7.19 -17.02
CA THR A 60 -11.14 6.87 -16.62
C THR A 60 -11.20 5.57 -15.82
N ALA A 61 -10.47 4.53 -16.22
CA ALA A 61 -10.39 3.28 -15.47
C ALA A 61 -9.79 3.51 -14.07
N THR A 62 -8.75 4.33 -13.98
CA THR A 62 -8.13 4.72 -12.70
C THR A 62 -9.08 5.53 -11.81
N GLN A 63 -9.87 6.44 -12.39
CA GLN A 63 -10.89 7.20 -11.66
C GLN A 63 -11.96 6.27 -11.09
N TYR A 64 -12.51 5.35 -11.88
CA TYR A 64 -13.51 4.38 -11.39
C TYR A 64 -12.93 3.44 -10.35
N TRP A 65 -11.67 3.02 -10.48
CA TRP A 65 -10.98 2.28 -9.44
C TRP A 65 -10.88 3.08 -8.14
N SER A 66 -10.45 4.34 -8.21
CA SER A 66 -10.33 5.24 -7.06
C SER A 66 -11.69 5.51 -6.41
N LEU A 67 -12.73 5.68 -7.20
CA LEU A 67 -14.10 5.83 -6.72
C LEU A 67 -14.59 4.54 -6.00
N THR A 68 -14.30 3.38 -6.58
CA THR A 68 -14.63 2.06 -6.02
C THR A 68 -13.93 1.85 -4.66
N LEU A 69 -12.64 2.21 -4.57
CA LEU A 69 -11.90 2.23 -3.31
C LEU A 69 -12.55 3.16 -2.28
N SER A 70 -12.85 4.40 -2.69
CA SER A 70 -13.42 5.42 -1.80
C SER A 70 -14.79 5.01 -1.26
N ILE A 71 -15.68 4.50 -2.12
CA ILE A 71 -17.00 3.99 -1.72
C ILE A 71 -16.85 2.85 -0.72
N SER A 72 -15.97 1.90 -0.98
CA SER A 72 -15.77 0.75 -0.10
C SER A 72 -15.24 1.15 1.28
N VAL A 73 -14.27 2.08 1.33
CA VAL A 73 -13.72 2.62 2.58
C VAL A 73 -14.78 3.41 3.35
N PHE A 74 -15.56 4.23 2.66
CA PHE A 74 -16.63 5.04 3.26
C PHE A 74 -17.70 4.16 3.91
N ILE A 75 -18.15 3.10 3.22
CA ILE A 75 -19.10 2.14 3.77
C ILE A 75 -18.54 1.49 5.03
N VAL A 76 -17.31 0.97 4.97
CA VAL A 76 -16.65 0.35 6.13
C VAL A 76 -16.52 1.34 7.29
N ALA A 77 -16.16 2.59 7.03
CA ALA A 77 -16.00 3.61 8.06
C ALA A 77 -17.32 3.89 8.80
N ILE A 78 -18.44 3.99 8.07
CA ILE A 78 -19.75 4.24 8.68
C ILE A 78 -20.24 3.04 9.50
N ILE A 79 -20.09 1.82 8.96
CA ILE A 79 -20.69 0.64 9.60
C ILE A 79 -19.83 0.11 10.77
N SER A 80 -18.51 0.37 10.78
CA SER A 80 -17.58 -0.20 11.78
C SER A 80 -17.95 0.08 13.23
N PRO A 81 -18.23 1.35 13.66
CA PRO A 81 -18.62 1.60 15.06
C PRO A 81 -19.95 0.99 15.43
N ILE A 82 -20.91 1.03 14.49
CA ILE A 82 -22.25 0.47 14.70
C ILE A 82 -22.14 -1.03 14.94
N LEU A 83 -21.45 -1.74 14.03
CA LEU A 83 -21.23 -3.17 14.13
C LEU A 83 -20.41 -3.56 15.37
N GLY A 84 -19.40 -2.76 15.70
CA GLY A 84 -18.60 -2.94 16.91
C GLY A 84 -19.48 -2.91 18.17
N THR A 85 -20.29 -1.86 18.30
CA THR A 85 -21.23 -1.72 19.43
C THR A 85 -22.28 -2.83 19.45
N VAL A 86 -22.86 -3.18 18.29
CA VAL A 86 -23.79 -4.31 18.16
C VAL A 86 -23.16 -5.60 18.67
N SER A 87 -21.88 -5.85 18.32
CA SER A 87 -21.18 -7.07 18.73
C SER A 87 -20.94 -7.16 20.23
N ASP A 88 -20.72 -6.01 20.87
CA ASP A 88 -20.56 -5.94 22.33
C ASP A 88 -21.88 -6.20 23.05
N ILE A 89 -23.00 -5.63 22.57
CA ILE A 89 -24.34 -5.82 23.11
C ILE A 89 -24.81 -7.28 22.93
N MET A 90 -24.62 -7.85 21.74
CA MET A 90 -25.12 -9.19 21.39
C MET A 90 -24.23 -10.33 21.82
N ARG A 91 -23.05 -10.09 22.40
CA ARG A 91 -22.04 -11.13 22.65
C ARG A 91 -21.74 -11.92 21.37
N GLY A 92 -21.32 -11.22 20.33
CA GLY A 92 -21.22 -11.81 19.00
C GLY A 92 -19.96 -11.47 18.23
N LYS A 93 -18.85 -11.04 18.89
CA LYS A 93 -17.61 -10.65 18.21
C LYS A 93 -17.14 -11.70 17.20
N LYS A 94 -17.08 -12.95 17.63
CA LYS A 94 -16.65 -14.07 16.77
C LYS A 94 -17.70 -14.42 15.70
N LYS A 95 -19.01 -14.28 16.00
CA LYS A 95 -20.08 -14.49 15.03
C LYS A 95 -20.01 -13.44 13.91
N PHE A 96 -19.82 -12.16 14.28
CA PHE A 96 -19.65 -11.09 13.30
C PHE A 96 -18.35 -11.24 12.51
N LEU A 97 -17.23 -11.63 13.16
CA LEU A 97 -16.00 -11.98 12.47
C LEU A 97 -16.26 -13.06 11.41
N SER A 98 -16.97 -14.14 11.76
CA SER A 98 -17.29 -15.22 10.81
C SER A 98 -18.15 -14.72 9.64
N LEU A 99 -19.19 -13.93 9.93
CA LEU A 99 -20.08 -13.37 8.92
C LEU A 99 -19.31 -12.52 7.91
N PHE A 100 -18.53 -11.55 8.39
CA PHE A 100 -17.80 -10.63 7.49
C PHE A 100 -16.61 -11.30 6.81
N THR A 101 -15.95 -12.25 7.45
CA THR A 101 -14.95 -13.11 6.79
C THR A 101 -15.58 -13.87 5.63
N THR A 102 -16.77 -14.46 5.82
CA THR A 102 -17.49 -15.18 4.76
C THR A 102 -17.89 -14.26 3.61
N ILE A 103 -18.43 -13.06 3.92
CA ILE A 103 -18.74 -12.03 2.90
C ILE A 103 -17.49 -11.65 2.12
N GLY A 104 -16.37 -11.42 2.82
CA GLY A 104 -15.09 -11.08 2.21
C GLY A 104 -14.56 -12.17 1.29
N ILE A 105 -14.61 -13.42 1.72
CA ILE A 105 -14.21 -14.60 0.93
C ILE A 105 -15.06 -14.75 -0.32
N ILE A 106 -16.38 -14.62 -0.20
CA ILE A 106 -17.30 -14.71 -1.34
C ILE A 106 -17.02 -13.60 -2.34
N GLY A 107 -16.97 -12.32 -1.89
CA GLY A 107 -16.70 -11.18 -2.76
C GLY A 107 -15.34 -11.31 -3.48
N THR A 108 -14.31 -11.77 -2.76
CA THR A 108 -12.98 -12.02 -3.35
C THR A 108 -13.00 -13.19 -4.34
N GLY A 109 -13.68 -14.29 -4.00
CA GLY A 109 -13.79 -15.46 -4.88
C GLY A 109 -14.52 -15.16 -6.19
N LEU A 110 -15.56 -14.31 -6.14
CA LEU A 110 -16.30 -13.90 -7.34
C LEU A 110 -15.45 -13.09 -8.33
N LEU A 111 -14.33 -12.49 -7.90
CA LEU A 111 -13.40 -11.78 -8.80
C LEU A 111 -12.80 -12.70 -9.89
N VAL A 112 -12.81 -14.02 -9.71
CA VAL A 112 -12.38 -14.97 -10.74
C VAL A 112 -13.26 -14.91 -12.02
N LEU A 113 -14.49 -14.41 -11.91
CA LEU A 113 -15.43 -14.31 -13.01
C LEU A 113 -15.17 -13.10 -13.91
N ILE A 114 -14.35 -12.12 -13.46
CA ILE A 114 -14.11 -10.88 -14.18
C ILE A 114 -13.26 -11.13 -15.41
N ASP A 115 -13.71 -10.57 -16.54
CA ASP A 115 -13.00 -10.60 -17.81
C ASP A 115 -12.96 -9.19 -18.44
N ARG A 116 -12.54 -9.11 -19.69
CA ARG A 116 -12.35 -7.86 -20.43
C ARG A 116 -13.66 -7.06 -20.50
N GLY A 117 -13.62 -5.83 -20.00
CA GLY A 117 -14.76 -4.89 -20.02
C GLY A 117 -15.66 -4.93 -18.78
N ASP A 118 -15.47 -5.88 -17.85
CA ASP A 118 -16.33 -6.12 -16.69
C ASP A 118 -16.02 -5.19 -15.50
N TRP A 119 -15.67 -3.91 -15.76
CA TRP A 119 -15.28 -2.96 -14.72
C TRP A 119 -16.32 -2.79 -13.61
N LEU A 120 -17.62 -2.81 -13.96
CA LEU A 120 -18.70 -2.63 -12.98
C LEU A 120 -18.82 -3.85 -12.06
N LEU A 121 -18.76 -5.06 -12.61
CA LEU A 121 -18.75 -6.30 -11.82
C LEU A 121 -17.52 -6.39 -10.93
N ALA A 122 -16.35 -6.02 -11.45
CA ALA A 122 -15.11 -5.93 -10.68
C ALA A 122 -15.26 -4.98 -9.49
N SER A 123 -15.87 -3.80 -9.71
CA SER A 123 -16.14 -2.82 -8.66
C SER A 123 -17.08 -3.38 -7.60
N ILE A 124 -18.20 -4.01 -7.99
CA ILE A 124 -19.18 -4.57 -7.06
C ILE A 124 -18.54 -5.68 -6.22
N PHE A 125 -17.87 -6.66 -6.84
CA PHE A 125 -17.27 -7.78 -6.13
C PHE A 125 -16.13 -7.33 -5.21
N PHE A 126 -15.33 -6.36 -5.67
CA PHE A 126 -14.31 -5.74 -4.82
C PHE A 126 -14.92 -5.02 -3.62
N ILE A 127 -15.98 -4.20 -3.79
CA ILE A 127 -16.64 -3.51 -2.68
C ILE A 127 -17.14 -4.52 -1.64
N VAL A 128 -17.78 -5.61 -2.07
CA VAL A 128 -18.25 -6.69 -1.18
C VAL A 128 -17.07 -7.33 -0.44
N GLY A 129 -16.01 -7.70 -1.17
CA GLY A 129 -14.78 -8.25 -0.58
C GLY A 129 -14.13 -7.30 0.43
N ARG A 130 -14.06 -6.01 0.08
CA ARG A 130 -13.46 -4.96 0.91
C ARG A 130 -14.25 -4.66 2.18
N ILE A 131 -15.59 -4.64 2.08
CA ILE A 131 -16.47 -4.50 3.25
C ILE A 131 -16.26 -5.69 4.19
N GLY A 132 -16.24 -6.92 3.64
CA GLY A 132 -15.96 -8.13 4.41
C GLY A 132 -14.60 -8.05 5.13
N PHE A 133 -13.54 -7.70 4.40
CA PHE A 133 -12.19 -7.53 4.96
C PHE A 133 -12.14 -6.43 6.04
N GLY A 134 -12.68 -5.26 5.75
CA GLY A 134 -12.62 -4.12 6.66
C GLY A 134 -13.42 -4.31 7.93
N ALA A 135 -14.64 -4.87 7.84
CA ALA A 135 -15.48 -5.14 8.99
C ALA A 135 -14.96 -6.34 9.82
N ALA A 136 -14.46 -7.39 9.18
CA ALA A 136 -13.85 -8.53 9.89
C ALA A 136 -12.66 -8.08 10.74
N ASN A 137 -11.82 -7.17 10.26
CA ASN A 137 -10.67 -6.67 11.02
C ASN A 137 -11.06 -5.93 12.31
N VAL A 138 -12.22 -5.25 12.33
CA VAL A 138 -12.74 -4.63 13.58
C VAL A 138 -12.91 -5.68 14.67
N PHE A 139 -13.56 -6.80 14.34
CA PHE A 139 -13.81 -7.86 15.31
C PHE A 139 -12.57 -8.67 15.64
N TYR A 140 -11.69 -8.87 14.65
CA TYR A 140 -10.40 -9.51 14.85
C TYR A 140 -9.52 -8.74 15.85
N ASP A 141 -9.39 -7.43 15.65
CA ASP A 141 -8.62 -6.56 16.54
C ASP A 141 -9.29 -6.46 17.93
N ALA A 142 -10.62 -6.37 17.98
CA ALA A 142 -11.40 -6.34 19.22
C ALA A 142 -11.27 -7.64 20.07
N LEU A 143 -10.83 -8.74 19.47
CA LEU A 143 -10.55 -9.98 20.22
C LEU A 143 -9.19 -9.94 20.92
N LEU A 144 -8.25 -9.06 20.58
CA LEU A 144 -6.90 -9.02 21.18
C LEU A 144 -6.91 -8.95 22.72
N PRO A 145 -7.70 -8.06 23.37
CA PRO A 145 -7.76 -8.01 24.84
C PRO A 145 -8.33 -9.28 25.49
N HIS A 146 -9.05 -10.12 24.72
CA HIS A 146 -9.66 -11.36 25.19
C HIS A 146 -8.81 -12.59 24.93
N VAL A 147 -7.79 -12.47 24.07
CA VAL A 147 -6.90 -13.57 23.66
C VAL A 147 -5.55 -13.48 24.34
N ALA A 148 -5.04 -12.26 24.58
CA ALA A 148 -3.75 -12.00 25.17
C ALA A 148 -3.88 -11.25 26.50
N LYS A 149 -3.08 -11.67 27.50
CA LYS A 149 -2.89 -10.91 28.73
C LYS A 149 -2.29 -9.54 28.40
N GLU A 150 -2.57 -8.53 29.22
CA GLU A 150 -2.08 -7.16 28.98
C GLU A 150 -0.56 -7.11 28.75
N GLU A 151 0.21 -7.87 29.54
CA GLU A 151 1.67 -7.99 29.43
C GLU A 151 2.17 -8.64 28.13
N ASP A 152 1.33 -9.44 27.46
CA ASP A 152 1.67 -10.18 26.23
C ASP A 152 1.08 -9.54 24.97
N GLN A 153 0.23 -8.51 25.07
CA GLN A 153 -0.48 -7.94 23.92
C GLN A 153 0.46 -7.42 22.83
N ASP A 154 1.57 -6.76 23.22
CA ASP A 154 2.57 -6.27 22.27
C ASP A 154 3.19 -7.42 21.47
N LYS A 155 3.58 -8.49 22.15
CA LYS A 155 4.17 -9.68 21.54
C LYS A 155 3.19 -10.43 20.65
N VAL A 156 1.96 -10.64 21.10
CA VAL A 156 0.92 -11.35 20.33
C VAL A 156 0.52 -10.54 19.10
N SER A 157 0.33 -9.22 19.24
CA SER A 157 0.06 -8.31 18.12
C SER A 157 1.16 -8.37 17.07
N SER A 158 2.43 -8.32 17.50
CA SER A 158 3.59 -8.37 16.60
C SER A 158 3.74 -9.74 15.93
N GLN A 159 3.40 -10.84 16.60
CA GLN A 159 3.32 -12.17 15.98
C GLN A 159 2.26 -12.22 14.88
N GLY A 160 1.10 -11.59 15.09
CA GLY A 160 0.07 -11.45 14.07
C GLY A 160 0.62 -10.76 12.82
N TYR A 161 1.21 -9.58 12.98
CA TYR A 161 1.80 -8.84 11.85
C TYR A 161 2.92 -9.63 11.15
N ALA A 162 3.81 -10.28 11.90
CA ALA A 162 4.87 -11.11 11.30
C ALA A 162 4.30 -12.26 10.45
N LEU A 163 3.27 -12.95 10.97
CA LEU A 163 2.57 -13.98 10.21
C LEU A 163 1.82 -13.40 9.02
N GLY A 164 1.23 -12.21 9.15
CA GLY A 164 0.57 -11.50 8.07
C GLY A 164 1.52 -11.21 6.91
N TYR A 165 2.68 -10.65 7.20
CA TYR A 165 3.71 -10.42 6.18
C TYR A 165 4.14 -11.71 5.48
N LEU A 166 4.37 -12.78 6.26
CA LEU A 166 4.78 -14.07 5.70
C LEU A 166 3.66 -14.68 4.83
N GLY A 167 2.41 -14.69 5.32
CA GLY A 167 1.27 -15.26 4.58
C GLY A 167 0.94 -14.49 3.31
N GLY A 168 0.89 -13.15 3.39
CA GLY A 168 0.65 -12.28 2.25
C GLY A 168 1.78 -12.35 1.23
N GLY A 169 3.04 -12.31 1.67
CA GLY A 169 4.22 -12.41 0.80
C GLY A 169 4.34 -13.77 0.10
N LEU A 170 4.10 -14.86 0.83
CA LEU A 170 4.17 -16.21 0.26
C LEU A 170 3.10 -16.42 -0.82
N LEU A 171 1.84 -16.04 -0.53
CA LEU A 171 0.79 -16.21 -1.54
C LEU A 171 1.01 -15.28 -2.73
N LEU A 172 1.49 -14.04 -2.52
CA LEU A 172 1.83 -13.14 -3.62
C LEU A 172 2.93 -13.75 -4.51
N ALA A 173 3.95 -14.37 -3.95
CA ALA A 173 4.99 -15.05 -4.74
C ALA A 173 4.39 -16.19 -5.60
N VAL A 174 3.47 -16.98 -5.04
CA VAL A 174 2.74 -18.00 -5.80
C VAL A 174 1.89 -17.36 -6.90
N ASN A 175 1.22 -16.25 -6.61
CA ASN A 175 0.40 -15.55 -7.60
C ASN A 175 1.24 -15.00 -8.75
N VAL A 176 2.42 -14.47 -8.49
CA VAL A 176 3.35 -14.03 -9.53
C VAL A 176 3.72 -15.18 -10.46
N VAL A 177 4.08 -16.35 -9.90
CA VAL A 177 4.34 -17.55 -10.73
C VAL A 177 3.12 -17.91 -11.58
N MET A 178 1.91 -17.91 -11.01
CA MET A 178 0.69 -18.22 -11.75
C MET A 178 0.44 -17.23 -12.90
N ILE A 179 0.68 -15.94 -12.68
CA ILE A 179 0.50 -14.88 -13.68
C ILE A 179 1.45 -15.09 -14.87
N PHE A 180 2.70 -15.45 -14.61
CA PHE A 180 3.69 -15.63 -15.68
C PHE A 180 3.60 -17.00 -16.39
N THR A 181 3.04 -18.03 -15.75
CA THR A 181 3.05 -19.38 -16.33
C THR A 181 1.73 -19.80 -16.98
N LEU A 182 0.61 -19.18 -16.58
CA LEU A 182 -0.70 -19.58 -17.09
C LEU A 182 -1.12 -18.70 -18.29
N PRO A 183 -1.80 -19.27 -19.30
CA PRO A 183 -2.12 -18.55 -20.53
C PRO A 183 -3.21 -17.48 -20.33
N GLY A 184 -3.09 -16.37 -21.05
CA GLY A 184 -4.06 -15.29 -21.08
C GLY A 184 -4.36 -14.72 -19.70
N ASN A 185 -5.62 -14.39 -19.42
CA ASN A 185 -6.02 -13.81 -18.14
C ASN A 185 -6.19 -14.83 -17.00
N TRP A 186 -6.00 -16.13 -17.25
CA TRP A 186 -6.22 -17.18 -16.24
C TRP A 186 -5.24 -17.09 -15.07
N GLY A 187 -4.00 -16.69 -15.33
CA GLY A 187 -3.02 -16.48 -14.25
C GLY A 187 -3.50 -15.47 -13.21
N VAL A 188 -4.02 -14.34 -13.65
CA VAL A 188 -4.58 -13.31 -12.76
C VAL A 188 -5.86 -13.79 -12.09
N ARG A 189 -6.81 -14.34 -12.84
CA ARG A 189 -8.12 -14.79 -12.33
C ARG A 189 -7.96 -15.85 -11.24
N LEU A 190 -7.10 -16.83 -11.46
CA LEU A 190 -6.82 -17.89 -10.46
C LEU A 190 -6.01 -17.34 -9.27
N SER A 191 -5.16 -16.33 -9.47
CA SER A 191 -4.51 -15.62 -8.37
C SER A 191 -5.54 -14.95 -7.45
N LEU A 192 -6.55 -14.28 -8.00
CA LEU A 192 -7.62 -13.67 -7.20
C LEU A 192 -8.44 -14.74 -6.44
N LEU A 193 -8.77 -15.88 -7.09
CA LEU A 193 -9.45 -16.99 -6.43
C LEU A 193 -8.62 -17.62 -5.33
N SER A 194 -7.30 -17.75 -5.53
CA SER A 194 -6.39 -18.35 -4.55
C SER A 194 -6.40 -17.58 -3.22
N VAL A 195 -6.58 -16.24 -3.26
CA VAL A 195 -6.72 -15.41 -2.05
C VAL A 195 -7.97 -15.80 -1.25
N ALA A 196 -9.09 -16.01 -1.91
CA ALA A 196 -10.33 -16.43 -1.25
C ALA A 196 -10.17 -17.80 -0.58
N ILE A 197 -9.56 -18.76 -1.27
CA ILE A 197 -9.28 -20.11 -0.73
C ILE A 197 -8.31 -20.02 0.45
N TRP A 198 -7.22 -19.27 0.31
CA TRP A 198 -6.24 -19.05 1.37
C TRP A 198 -6.89 -18.46 2.63
N TRP A 199 -7.66 -17.41 2.45
CA TRP A 199 -8.34 -16.75 3.55
C TRP A 199 -9.34 -17.69 4.23
N ALA A 200 -10.12 -18.46 3.48
CA ALA A 200 -11.04 -19.45 4.02
C ALA A 200 -10.33 -20.52 4.88
N VAL A 201 -9.30 -21.14 4.32
CA VAL A 201 -8.60 -22.26 4.96
C VAL A 201 -7.88 -21.81 6.24
N PHE A 202 -7.13 -20.72 6.17
CA PHE A 202 -6.31 -20.27 7.28
C PHE A 202 -7.07 -19.46 8.34
N SER A 203 -8.36 -19.14 8.11
CA SER A 203 -9.26 -18.59 9.14
C SER A 203 -9.86 -19.69 10.05
N ILE A 204 -9.81 -20.95 9.67
CA ILE A 204 -10.39 -22.04 10.49
C ILE A 204 -9.86 -22.05 11.93
N PRO A 205 -8.55 -21.87 12.21
CA PRO A 205 -8.02 -21.93 13.57
C PRO A 205 -8.66 -20.92 14.54
N ILE A 206 -8.91 -19.66 14.12
CA ILE A 206 -9.51 -18.65 15.00
C ILE A 206 -10.94 -19.05 15.40
N PHE A 207 -11.71 -19.61 14.46
CA PHE A 207 -13.08 -20.06 14.76
C PHE A 207 -13.13 -21.31 15.62
N ARG A 208 -12.11 -22.15 15.61
CA ARG A 208 -12.05 -23.40 16.41
C ARG A 208 -11.49 -23.18 17.81
N HIS A 209 -10.49 -22.29 17.98
CA HIS A 209 -9.69 -22.25 19.22
C HIS A 209 -9.85 -20.96 20.02
N VAL A 210 -10.36 -19.88 19.43
CA VAL A 210 -10.66 -18.66 20.19
C VAL A 210 -12.12 -18.71 20.66
N PRO A 211 -12.38 -18.65 21.98
CA PRO A 211 -13.74 -18.63 22.49
C PRO A 211 -14.44 -17.30 22.24
N GLU A 212 -15.78 -17.29 22.22
CA GLU A 212 -16.55 -16.06 22.22
C GLU A 212 -16.38 -15.36 23.57
N PRO A 213 -16.01 -14.06 23.60
CA PRO A 213 -15.88 -13.30 24.84
C PRO A 213 -17.18 -13.22 25.62
N ARG A 214 -17.09 -13.06 26.96
CA ARG A 214 -18.26 -12.83 27.80
C ARG A 214 -18.87 -11.47 27.50
N ALA A 215 -20.19 -11.38 27.38
CA ALA A 215 -20.87 -10.10 27.28
C ALA A 215 -21.06 -9.48 28.66
N VAL A 216 -21.04 -8.16 28.71
CA VAL A 216 -21.26 -7.37 29.93
C VAL A 216 -22.72 -6.97 30.07
N SER A 217 -23.45 -6.84 28.96
CA SER A 217 -24.83 -6.38 28.97
C SER A 217 -25.83 -7.51 29.26
N LYS A 218 -26.91 -7.17 29.96
CA LYS A 218 -28.07 -8.05 30.20
C LYS A 218 -28.90 -8.32 28.93
N GLY A 219 -28.35 -7.99 27.74
CA GLY A 219 -29.12 -8.01 26.49
C GLY A 219 -29.95 -6.72 26.31
N LEU A 220 -30.68 -6.67 25.21
CA LEU A 220 -31.63 -5.59 24.95
C LEU A 220 -32.79 -5.63 25.95
N ALA A 221 -33.19 -4.47 26.46
CA ALA A 221 -34.43 -4.40 27.22
C ALA A 221 -35.63 -4.75 26.34
N PRO A 222 -36.69 -5.34 26.89
CA PRO A 222 -37.89 -5.67 26.12
C PRO A 222 -38.43 -4.42 25.41
N GLY A 223 -38.49 -4.46 24.06
CA GLY A 223 -38.97 -3.36 23.25
C GLY A 223 -37.89 -2.40 22.72
N GLU A 224 -36.63 -2.55 23.11
CA GLU A 224 -35.53 -1.75 22.51
C GLU A 224 -35.09 -2.30 21.15
N SER A 225 -34.93 -1.37 20.20
CA SER A 225 -34.33 -1.66 18.89
C SER A 225 -32.81 -1.80 19.05
N LEU A 226 -32.21 -2.88 18.52
CA LEU A 226 -30.76 -3.12 18.54
C LEU A 226 -29.99 -1.95 17.93
N ILE A 227 -30.44 -1.43 16.79
CA ILE A 227 -29.84 -0.30 16.11
C ILE A 227 -29.97 0.98 16.95
N GLY A 228 -31.16 1.22 17.54
CA GLY A 228 -31.39 2.37 18.41
C GLY A 228 -30.51 2.37 19.64
N SER A 229 -30.37 1.22 20.33
CA SER A 229 -29.48 1.05 21.47
C SER A 229 -28.02 1.26 21.08
N SER A 230 -27.58 0.77 19.92
CA SER A 230 -26.22 0.96 19.44
C SER A 230 -25.91 2.43 19.14
N PHE A 231 -26.80 3.15 18.47
CA PHE A 231 -26.65 4.60 18.27
C PHE A 231 -26.69 5.37 19.59
N GLY A 232 -27.55 4.98 20.52
CA GLY A 232 -27.59 5.54 21.87
C GLY A 232 -26.27 5.38 22.61
N GLN A 233 -25.65 4.18 22.54
CA GLN A 233 -24.36 3.89 23.14
C GLN A 233 -23.24 4.69 22.49
N ILE A 234 -23.15 4.71 21.17
CA ILE A 234 -22.15 5.52 20.43
C ILE A 234 -22.28 7.01 20.81
N ARG A 235 -23.52 7.53 20.82
CA ARG A 235 -23.77 8.93 21.22
C ARG A 235 -23.34 9.19 22.67
N LYS A 236 -23.55 8.23 23.56
CA LYS A 236 -23.10 8.30 24.96
C LYS A 236 -21.58 8.32 25.01
N THR A 237 -20.88 7.41 24.34
CA THR A 237 -19.41 7.36 24.30
C THR A 237 -18.81 8.65 23.72
N ILE A 238 -19.39 9.21 22.65
CA ILE A 238 -18.96 10.51 22.09
C ILE A 238 -19.24 11.65 23.06
N ARG A 239 -20.38 11.65 23.75
CA ARG A 239 -20.69 12.68 24.74
C ARG A 239 -19.74 12.60 25.94
N ASP A 240 -19.42 11.41 26.38
CA ASP A 240 -18.56 11.12 27.50
C ASP A 240 -17.06 11.07 27.11
N ILE A 241 -16.72 11.60 25.92
CA ILE A 241 -15.36 11.63 25.34
C ILE A 241 -14.30 12.23 26.29
N ARG A 242 -14.73 13.12 27.18
CA ARG A 242 -13.87 13.73 28.20
C ARG A 242 -13.35 12.73 29.22
N GLU A 243 -14.11 11.65 29.49
CA GLU A 243 -13.69 10.56 30.38
C GLU A 243 -12.56 9.75 29.73
N TYR A 244 -12.64 9.52 28.40
CA TYR A 244 -11.66 8.78 27.62
C TYR A 244 -10.62 9.69 26.94
N LYS A 245 -10.27 10.80 27.58
CA LYS A 245 -9.43 11.85 27.01
C LYS A 245 -8.13 11.34 26.41
N ASP A 246 -7.41 10.46 27.11
CA ASP A 246 -6.12 9.95 26.64
C ASP A 246 -6.27 8.92 25.54
N LEU A 247 -7.33 8.12 25.54
CA LEU A 247 -7.63 7.20 24.45
C LEU A 247 -7.98 7.96 23.16
N PHE A 248 -8.79 9.03 23.23
CA PHE A 248 -9.11 9.84 22.05
C PHE A 248 -7.93 10.67 21.57
N ARG A 249 -7.09 11.18 22.48
CA ARG A 249 -5.81 11.80 22.11
C ARG A 249 -4.93 10.82 21.32
N TYR A 250 -4.87 9.59 21.79
CA TYR A 250 -4.16 8.54 21.11
C TYR A 250 -4.73 8.30 19.70
N LEU A 251 -6.06 8.21 19.57
CA LEU A 251 -6.71 8.02 18.26
C LEU A 251 -6.36 9.15 17.27
N ILE A 252 -6.31 10.41 17.73
CA ILE A 252 -5.92 11.54 16.87
C ILE A 252 -4.44 11.43 16.49
N ALA A 253 -3.56 11.10 17.45
CA ALA A 253 -2.15 10.87 17.16
C ALA A 253 -1.97 9.75 16.13
N PHE A 254 -2.68 8.63 16.34
CA PHE A 254 -2.70 7.48 15.43
C PHE A 254 -3.17 7.85 14.02
N LEU A 255 -4.27 8.59 13.91
CA LEU A 255 -4.77 9.10 12.64
C LEU A 255 -3.65 9.81 11.86
N ILE A 256 -2.97 10.76 12.50
CA ILE A 256 -1.96 11.61 11.85
C ILE A 256 -0.74 10.78 11.44
N TYR A 257 -0.10 10.05 12.36
CA TYR A 257 1.13 9.34 11.99
C TYR A 257 0.89 8.13 11.09
N ASN A 258 -0.25 7.44 11.22
CA ASN A 258 -0.59 6.31 10.36
C ASN A 258 -0.90 6.74 8.92
N ASP A 259 -1.42 7.95 8.73
CA ASP A 259 -1.56 8.60 7.43
C ASP A 259 -0.17 8.76 6.76
N GLY A 260 0.81 9.31 7.50
CA GLY A 260 2.20 9.41 7.03
C GLY A 260 2.84 8.04 6.70
N ILE A 261 2.58 6.99 7.49
CA ILE A 261 3.09 5.64 7.21
C ILE A 261 2.48 5.09 5.91
N GLY A 262 1.17 5.24 5.72
CA GLY A 262 0.46 4.73 4.55
C GLY A 262 0.95 5.34 3.24
N ILE A 263 1.21 6.64 3.21
CA ILE A 263 1.63 7.33 1.99
C ILE A 263 3.06 6.97 1.58
N ILE A 264 4.00 6.76 2.52
CA ILE A 264 5.38 6.33 2.20
C ILE A 264 5.34 5.08 1.33
N ILE A 265 4.50 4.11 1.67
CA ILE A 265 4.36 2.86 0.93
C ILE A 265 3.74 3.11 -0.44
N SER A 266 2.70 3.96 -0.50
CA SER A 266 1.94 4.21 -1.72
C SER A 266 2.73 5.00 -2.77
N VAL A 267 3.56 5.97 -2.34
CA VAL A 267 4.33 6.82 -3.26
C VAL A 267 5.72 6.28 -3.57
N ALA A 268 6.21 5.29 -2.84
CA ALA A 268 7.56 4.75 -3.03
C ALA A 268 7.82 4.30 -4.47
N ALA A 269 6.84 3.61 -5.09
CA ALA A 269 6.97 3.15 -6.47
C ALA A 269 6.95 4.32 -7.47
N ILE A 270 6.05 5.30 -7.28
CA ILE A 270 5.93 6.49 -8.16
C ILE A 270 7.21 7.31 -8.06
N TYR A 271 7.65 7.58 -6.85
CA TYR A 271 8.86 8.34 -6.58
C TYR A 271 10.12 7.65 -7.11
N GLY A 272 10.22 6.33 -6.93
CA GLY A 272 11.32 5.55 -7.46
C GLY A 272 11.35 5.55 -8.99
N ALA A 273 10.20 5.48 -9.66
CA ALA A 273 10.11 5.58 -11.11
C ALA A 273 10.54 6.97 -11.63
N GLU A 274 10.12 8.06 -10.96
CA GLU A 274 10.58 9.42 -11.27
C GLU A 274 12.09 9.58 -11.12
N LEU A 275 12.70 8.86 -10.20
CA LEU A 275 14.15 8.83 -10.01
C LEU A 275 14.89 7.93 -11.01
N GLY A 276 14.20 7.27 -11.95
CA GLY A 276 14.79 6.40 -12.95
C GLY A 276 15.13 4.99 -12.46
N PHE A 277 14.48 4.52 -11.37
CA PHE A 277 14.63 3.12 -10.94
C PHE A 277 13.77 2.20 -11.82
N GLY A 278 14.33 1.07 -12.21
CA GLY A 278 13.63 0.09 -13.04
C GLY A 278 12.41 -0.51 -12.34
N SER A 279 11.43 -0.95 -13.11
CA SER A 279 10.22 -1.61 -12.56
C SER A 279 10.55 -2.85 -11.73
N THR A 280 11.59 -3.58 -12.10
CA THR A 280 12.08 -4.76 -11.37
C THR A 280 12.58 -4.39 -9.98
N GLU A 281 13.40 -3.35 -9.85
CA GLU A 281 13.87 -2.84 -8.56
C GLU A 281 12.71 -2.43 -7.65
N LEU A 282 11.70 -1.74 -8.21
CA LEU A 282 10.55 -1.27 -7.46
C LEU A 282 9.70 -2.43 -6.92
N ILE A 283 9.41 -3.44 -7.76
CA ILE A 283 8.67 -4.63 -7.35
C ILE A 283 9.44 -5.42 -6.28
N LEU A 284 10.74 -5.66 -6.52
CA LEU A 284 11.57 -6.39 -5.58
C LEU A 284 11.74 -5.67 -4.24
N ALA A 285 11.77 -4.32 -4.23
CA ALA A 285 11.81 -3.55 -2.99
C ALA A 285 10.53 -3.71 -2.16
N ILE A 286 9.36 -3.75 -2.81
CA ILE A 286 8.09 -4.03 -2.13
C ILE A 286 8.12 -5.44 -1.51
N LEU A 287 8.59 -6.44 -2.25
CA LEU A 287 8.76 -7.80 -1.74
C LEU A 287 9.76 -7.86 -0.58
N LEU A 288 10.89 -7.14 -0.68
CA LEU A 288 11.87 -7.06 0.40
C LEU A 288 11.24 -6.57 1.70
N VAL A 289 10.42 -5.49 1.63
CA VAL A 289 9.73 -4.95 2.82
C VAL A 289 8.85 -6.00 3.48
N GLN A 290 8.15 -6.84 2.70
CA GLN A 290 7.32 -7.92 3.24
C GLN A 290 8.15 -8.95 4.02
N PHE A 291 9.25 -9.46 3.43
CA PHE A 291 10.04 -10.51 4.08
C PHE A 291 10.93 -9.98 5.22
N VAL A 292 11.56 -8.85 5.05
CA VAL A 292 12.37 -8.20 6.09
C VAL A 292 11.51 -7.72 7.25
N GLY A 293 10.29 -7.28 6.99
CA GLY A 293 9.33 -6.88 8.03
C GLY A 293 8.99 -7.99 9.03
N ILE A 294 9.13 -9.27 8.65
CA ILE A 294 8.81 -10.41 9.53
C ILE A 294 9.66 -10.40 10.82
N PRO A 295 11.01 -10.54 10.75
CA PRO A 295 11.83 -10.56 11.96
C PRO A 295 11.75 -9.24 12.73
N TYR A 296 11.66 -8.10 12.06
CA TYR A 296 11.59 -6.81 12.74
C TYR A 296 10.26 -6.56 13.46
N SER A 297 9.15 -7.07 12.96
CA SER A 297 7.88 -7.05 13.71
C SER A 297 8.03 -7.78 15.06
N LEU A 298 8.72 -8.92 15.08
CA LEU A 298 8.99 -9.67 16.30
C LEU A 298 9.97 -8.93 17.22
N VAL A 299 11.01 -8.31 16.68
CA VAL A 299 11.97 -7.51 17.46
C VAL A 299 11.24 -6.36 18.14
N PHE A 300 10.45 -5.58 17.42
CA PHE A 300 9.68 -4.47 17.99
C PHE A 300 8.66 -4.91 19.05
N GLY A 301 7.98 -6.04 18.84
CA GLY A 301 7.03 -6.57 19.82
C GLY A 301 7.66 -6.96 21.16
N ASN A 302 8.96 -7.18 21.19
CA ASN A 302 9.71 -7.50 22.38
C ASN A 302 10.47 -6.29 22.99
N LEU A 303 10.48 -5.13 22.32
CA LEU A 303 11.10 -3.91 22.85
C LEU A 303 10.50 -3.46 24.19
N PRO A 304 9.17 -3.45 24.38
CA PRO A 304 8.58 -3.05 25.67
C PRO A 304 8.69 -4.10 26.77
N SER A 305 9.09 -5.34 26.45
CA SER A 305 9.05 -6.50 27.37
C SER A 305 10.23 -6.51 28.31
N LYS A 306 10.07 -5.90 29.50
CA LYS A 306 11.09 -5.86 30.55
C LYS A 306 11.48 -7.25 31.13
N SER A 307 10.66 -8.27 30.89
CA SER A 307 10.93 -9.65 31.32
C SER A 307 11.81 -10.43 30.34
N ASP A 308 11.99 -9.97 29.10
CA ASP A 308 12.84 -10.63 28.12
C ASP A 308 14.30 -10.19 28.27
N LYS A 309 15.17 -11.14 28.64
CA LYS A 309 16.61 -10.92 28.77
C LYS A 309 17.29 -10.39 27.50
N ARG A 310 16.62 -10.51 26.34
CA ARG A 310 17.11 -10.04 25.05
C ARG A 310 16.66 -8.62 24.70
N GLN A 311 15.88 -7.97 25.56
CA GLN A 311 15.35 -6.61 25.31
C GLN A 311 16.47 -5.62 24.94
N THR A 312 17.59 -5.65 25.69
CA THR A 312 18.75 -4.80 25.44
C THR A 312 19.38 -5.03 24.06
N MET A 313 19.44 -6.30 23.62
CA MET A 313 19.93 -6.66 22.30
C MET A 313 18.98 -6.15 21.20
N TYR A 314 17.67 -6.30 21.39
CA TYR A 314 16.69 -5.77 20.43
C TYR A 314 16.76 -4.25 20.33
N ALA A 315 16.85 -3.54 21.47
CA ALA A 315 17.00 -2.10 21.50
C ALA A 315 18.28 -1.63 20.78
N ALA A 316 19.40 -2.26 21.07
CA ALA A 316 20.68 -1.99 20.41
C ALA A 316 20.62 -2.25 18.90
N PHE A 317 19.99 -3.35 18.48
CA PHE A 317 19.86 -3.72 17.08
C PHE A 317 18.98 -2.74 16.30
N VAL A 318 17.86 -2.31 16.85
CA VAL A 318 16.99 -1.31 16.23
C VAL A 318 17.72 0.03 16.09
N VAL A 319 18.35 0.52 17.14
CA VAL A 319 19.11 1.79 17.11
C VAL A 319 20.27 1.71 16.12
N PHE A 320 20.99 0.59 16.09
CA PHE A 320 22.03 0.35 15.09
C PHE A 320 21.49 0.50 13.68
N ASN A 321 20.36 -0.15 13.35
CA ASN A 321 19.76 -0.06 12.03
C ASN A 321 19.30 1.37 11.67
N ILE A 322 18.69 2.11 12.59
CA ILE A 322 18.27 3.49 12.37
C ILE A 322 19.45 4.40 12.00
N ILE A 323 20.64 4.12 12.53
CA ILE A 323 21.85 4.90 12.27
C ILE A 323 22.64 4.34 11.08
N ALA A 324 22.89 3.02 11.07
CA ALA A 324 23.79 2.39 10.11
C ALA A 324 23.21 2.34 8.70
N LEU A 325 21.91 2.11 8.54
CA LEU A 325 21.30 2.02 7.22
C LEU A 325 21.44 3.32 6.41
N PRO A 326 21.04 4.51 6.93
CA PRO A 326 21.26 5.76 6.22
C PRO A 326 22.75 6.05 5.99
N LEU A 327 23.59 5.83 7.02
CA LEU A 327 25.02 6.11 6.94
C LEU A 327 25.71 5.25 5.86
N VAL A 328 25.47 3.93 5.87
CA VAL A 328 26.09 3.01 4.92
C VAL A 328 25.48 3.20 3.51
N GLY A 329 24.17 3.49 3.40
CA GLY A 329 23.52 3.79 2.13
C GLY A 329 24.13 5.01 1.45
N ILE A 330 24.23 6.14 2.18
CA ILE A 330 24.76 7.40 1.66
C ILE A 330 26.27 7.28 1.36
N VAL A 331 27.07 6.78 2.31
CA VAL A 331 28.51 6.60 2.13
C VAL A 331 28.81 5.57 1.04
N GLY A 332 28.06 4.47 1.01
CA GLY A 332 28.15 3.44 -0.03
C GLY A 332 27.82 3.99 -1.41
N GLY A 333 26.79 4.84 -1.51
CA GLY A 333 26.43 5.53 -2.75
C GLY A 333 27.56 6.39 -3.33
N GLN A 334 28.42 6.93 -2.46
CA GLN A 334 29.55 7.80 -2.89
C GLN A 334 30.86 7.04 -3.12
N LEU A 335 31.14 5.98 -2.35
CA LEU A 335 32.44 5.30 -2.34
C LEU A 335 32.50 4.05 -3.23
N LEU A 336 31.36 3.39 -3.47
CA LEU A 336 31.34 2.17 -4.26
C LEU A 336 31.32 2.47 -5.76
N PRO A 337 31.77 1.54 -6.62
CA PRO A 337 31.68 1.67 -8.06
C PRO A 337 30.24 1.90 -8.56
N LYS A 338 30.07 2.71 -9.62
CA LYS A 338 28.77 3.02 -10.21
C LYS A 338 27.97 1.76 -10.59
N THR A 339 28.62 0.70 -11.01
CA THR A 339 28.03 -0.61 -11.34
C THR A 339 27.36 -1.30 -10.13
N ILE A 340 27.71 -0.91 -8.90
CA ILE A 340 27.08 -1.41 -7.68
C ILE A 340 26.03 -0.41 -7.21
N THR A 341 26.38 0.90 -7.21
CA THR A 341 25.52 1.93 -6.60
C THR A 341 24.32 2.30 -7.45
N GLY A 342 24.39 2.11 -8.77
CA GLY A 342 23.37 2.62 -9.70
C GLY A 342 23.23 4.14 -9.60
N LEU A 343 24.36 4.87 -9.53
CA LEU A 343 24.34 6.33 -9.61
C LEU A 343 23.77 6.76 -10.94
N PRO A 344 22.99 7.86 -11.00
CA PRO A 344 22.42 8.34 -12.24
C PRO A 344 23.51 8.67 -13.24
N SER A 345 23.29 8.27 -14.49
CA SER A 345 23.92 8.94 -15.62
C SER A 345 23.42 10.39 -15.67
N PRO A 346 24.16 11.32 -16.27
CA PRO A 346 23.62 12.65 -16.55
C PRO A 346 22.28 12.53 -17.27
N ASP A 347 21.34 13.40 -16.95
CA ASP A 347 20.08 13.48 -17.68
C ASP A 347 20.36 13.59 -19.18
N PHE A 348 19.52 12.96 -20.00
CA PHE A 348 19.63 13.03 -21.43
C PHE A 348 19.33 14.46 -21.90
N ALA A 349 20.35 15.20 -22.25
CA ALA A 349 20.22 16.58 -22.69
C ALA A 349 19.70 16.66 -24.13
N GLU A 350 18.97 17.74 -24.45
CA GLU A 350 18.63 18.10 -25.85
C GLU A 350 19.92 18.35 -26.66
N THR A 351 19.94 17.86 -27.88
CA THR A 351 21.04 18.09 -28.84
C THR A 351 20.56 18.96 -29.98
N ALA A 352 21.42 19.19 -30.99
CA ALA A 352 21.03 19.97 -32.16
C ALA A 352 19.96 19.28 -33.02
N VAL A 353 19.84 17.95 -32.94
CA VAL A 353 18.99 17.13 -33.82
C VAL A 353 18.00 16.25 -33.10
N SER A 354 18.07 16.15 -31.76
CA SER A 354 17.24 15.28 -30.98
C SER A 354 16.80 15.95 -29.66
N VAL A 355 15.56 15.66 -29.23
CA VAL A 355 15.06 16.11 -27.94
C VAL A 355 15.63 15.26 -26.80
N GLY A 356 15.82 15.87 -25.65
CA GLY A 356 16.29 15.20 -24.45
C GLY A 356 15.16 14.63 -23.59
N GLN A 357 15.51 14.28 -22.35
CA GLN A 357 14.56 13.82 -21.34
C GLN A 357 13.44 14.84 -21.13
N GLY A 358 12.19 14.39 -21.18
CA GLY A 358 11.03 15.27 -20.99
C GLY A 358 9.76 14.71 -21.59
N THR A 359 8.70 15.49 -21.47
CA THR A 359 7.36 15.19 -22.00
C THR A 359 7.06 16.13 -23.15
N TYR A 360 6.67 15.59 -24.29
CA TYR A 360 6.40 16.32 -25.53
C TYR A 360 5.00 15.97 -26.03
N THR A 361 4.22 16.99 -26.41
CA THR A 361 2.88 16.79 -26.98
C THR A 361 2.95 16.47 -28.47
N ALA A 362 1.87 15.89 -29.02
CA ALA A 362 1.75 15.59 -30.44
C ALA A 362 1.97 16.82 -31.35
N THR A 363 1.85 18.04 -30.82
CA THR A 363 2.03 19.29 -31.60
C THR A 363 3.44 19.86 -31.48
N ASP A 364 4.34 19.22 -30.74
CA ASP A 364 5.72 19.68 -30.60
C ASP A 364 6.58 19.28 -31.81
N ALA A 365 6.75 20.23 -32.73
CA ALA A 365 7.50 20.01 -33.96
C ALA A 365 9.03 19.78 -33.78
N LYS A 366 9.56 20.00 -32.54
CA LYS A 366 10.94 19.63 -32.26
C LYS A 366 11.08 18.15 -31.95
N ALA A 367 10.09 17.59 -31.28
CA ALA A 367 10.10 16.20 -30.81
C ALA A 367 9.52 15.24 -31.85
N ILE A 368 8.61 15.70 -32.71
CA ILE A 368 7.85 14.82 -33.61
C ILE A 368 7.83 15.41 -35.02
N VAL A 369 8.29 14.62 -35.98
CA VAL A 369 8.27 14.95 -37.39
C VAL A 369 7.26 14.07 -38.11
N TYR A 370 6.17 14.65 -38.58
CA TYR A 370 5.11 13.93 -39.28
C TYR A 370 5.40 13.85 -40.77
N ASN A 371 5.24 12.66 -41.34
CA ASN A 371 5.35 12.39 -42.77
C ASN A 371 4.00 11.88 -43.28
N GLY A 372 3.39 12.58 -44.26
CA GLY A 372 2.09 12.23 -44.83
C GLY A 372 0.96 13.18 -44.44
N SER A 373 -0.26 12.65 -44.34
CA SER A 373 -1.50 13.43 -44.14
C SER A 373 -2.02 13.25 -42.72
N TRP A 374 -1.64 14.18 -41.87
CA TRP A 374 -2.02 14.15 -40.46
C TRP A 374 -3.04 15.23 -40.11
N SER A 375 -3.99 14.89 -39.25
CA SER A 375 -4.97 15.82 -38.70
C SER A 375 -4.88 15.85 -37.17
N ASN A 376 -5.14 17.01 -36.57
CA ASN A 376 -5.14 17.18 -35.13
C ASN A 376 -6.56 17.28 -34.62
N GLU A 377 -6.92 16.42 -33.65
CA GLU A 377 -8.19 16.45 -32.96
C GLU A 377 -7.95 16.72 -31.47
N THR A 378 -8.71 17.68 -30.90
CA THR A 378 -8.64 17.96 -29.48
C THR A 378 -9.71 17.16 -28.76
N ILE A 379 -9.27 16.22 -27.94
CA ILE A 379 -10.15 15.35 -27.16
C ILE A 379 -10.49 16.02 -25.84
N ALA A 380 -11.79 16.10 -25.56
CA ALA A 380 -12.29 16.77 -24.35
C ALA A 380 -11.91 16.01 -23.05
N PRO A 381 -11.69 16.71 -21.94
CA PRO A 381 -11.25 16.13 -20.66
C PRO A 381 -12.14 15.03 -20.10
N ASN A 382 -13.45 15.10 -20.33
CA ASN A 382 -14.40 14.08 -19.89
C ASN A 382 -14.16 12.70 -20.54
N LEU A 383 -13.67 12.67 -21.78
CA LEU A 383 -13.30 11.43 -22.47
C LEU A 383 -11.92 10.92 -22.05
N LEU A 384 -11.07 11.84 -21.61
CA LEU A 384 -9.73 11.51 -21.10
C LEU A 384 -9.72 11.08 -19.63
N GLY A 385 -10.80 11.32 -18.89
CA GLY A 385 -10.85 11.15 -17.45
C GLY A 385 -10.07 12.23 -16.68
N THR A 386 -9.84 13.38 -17.30
CA THR A 386 -9.13 14.53 -16.71
C THR A 386 -10.06 15.72 -16.46
N ALA A 387 -11.38 15.52 -16.61
CA ALA A 387 -12.37 16.55 -16.33
C ALA A 387 -12.26 17.06 -14.89
N CYS A 388 -12.43 18.37 -14.74
CA CYS A 388 -12.41 19.03 -13.44
C CYS A 388 -13.46 18.42 -12.50
N ALA A 389 -13.09 18.15 -11.27
CA ALA A 389 -14.04 17.73 -10.26
C ALA A 389 -15.04 18.88 -9.99
N TRP A 390 -16.30 18.57 -9.77
CA TRP A 390 -17.37 19.55 -9.57
C TRP A 390 -17.12 20.58 -8.43
N TYR A 391 -16.21 20.25 -7.52
CA TYR A 391 -15.77 21.14 -6.42
C TYR A 391 -14.49 21.92 -6.74
N ALA A 392 -13.86 21.68 -7.88
CA ALA A 392 -12.58 22.31 -8.26
C ALA A 392 -12.84 23.58 -9.09
N PHE A 393 -13.35 24.61 -8.44
CA PHE A 393 -13.68 25.90 -9.06
C PHE A 393 -12.49 26.68 -9.66
N TRP A 394 -11.26 26.19 -9.42
CA TRP A 394 -10.02 26.73 -10.00
C TRP A 394 -9.57 25.97 -11.26
N CYS A 395 -10.26 24.92 -11.63
CA CYS A 395 -9.96 24.09 -12.79
C CYS A 395 -10.81 24.55 -13.99
N ASN A 396 -10.24 24.54 -15.18
CA ASN A 396 -10.92 24.89 -16.42
C ASN A 396 -10.86 23.74 -17.42
N ASP A 397 -11.95 23.08 -17.66
CA ASP A 397 -12.02 21.94 -18.61
C ASP A 397 -11.61 22.33 -20.05
N ALA A 398 -11.80 23.60 -20.45
CA ALA A 398 -11.42 24.04 -21.79
C ALA A 398 -9.90 24.07 -22.02
N GLU A 399 -9.10 24.16 -20.94
CA GLU A 399 -7.64 24.18 -21.01
C GLU A 399 -7.03 22.78 -20.83
N ASN A 400 -7.82 21.76 -20.43
CA ASN A 400 -7.35 20.41 -20.13
C ASN A 400 -7.58 19.41 -21.27
N GLY A 401 -8.03 19.84 -22.45
CA GLY A 401 -8.12 18.99 -23.63
C GLY A 401 -6.73 18.58 -24.14
N VAL A 402 -6.61 17.35 -24.64
CA VAL A 402 -5.36 16.82 -25.20
C VAL A 402 -5.52 16.69 -26.72
N VAL A 403 -4.52 17.18 -27.44
CA VAL A 403 -4.47 17.06 -28.90
C VAL A 403 -3.94 15.68 -29.29
N TYR A 404 -4.69 14.99 -30.12
CA TYR A 404 -4.28 13.76 -30.78
C TYR A 404 -4.02 14.06 -32.25
N ALA A 405 -2.81 13.81 -32.74
CA ALA A 405 -2.51 13.75 -34.15
C ALA A 405 -2.94 12.38 -34.68
N GLU A 406 -3.68 12.34 -35.77
CA GLU A 406 -4.24 11.10 -36.33
C GLU A 406 -4.11 11.08 -37.85
N THR A 407 -3.81 9.89 -38.38
CA THR A 407 -3.90 9.58 -39.83
C THR A 407 -4.60 8.22 -40.02
N ALA A 408 -5.22 8.01 -41.17
CA ALA A 408 -5.75 6.71 -41.60
C ALA A 408 -5.10 6.24 -42.91
N VAL A 409 -4.10 6.97 -43.39
CA VAL A 409 -3.42 6.71 -44.66
C VAL A 409 -2.30 5.69 -44.43
N ILE A 410 -2.24 4.68 -45.29
CA ILE A 410 -1.19 3.65 -45.26
C ILE A 410 0.14 4.29 -45.69
N ASN A 411 1.22 3.90 -45.05
CA ASN A 411 2.59 4.43 -45.17
C ASN A 411 2.80 5.85 -44.60
N ASP A 412 1.77 6.51 -44.05
CA ASP A 412 2.03 7.67 -43.21
C ASP A 412 2.83 7.27 -41.99
N SER A 413 3.73 8.13 -41.57
CA SER A 413 4.62 7.86 -40.41
C SER A 413 4.89 9.11 -39.60
N TYR A 414 5.45 8.92 -38.44
CA TYR A 414 6.09 9.99 -37.69
C TYR A 414 7.42 9.52 -37.10
N ASP A 415 8.37 10.44 -37.06
CA ASP A 415 9.70 10.23 -36.53
C ASP A 415 9.85 10.95 -35.20
N ILE A 416 10.47 10.30 -34.22
CA ILE A 416 10.82 10.88 -32.95
C ILE A 416 12.33 10.83 -32.78
N PRO A 417 13.06 11.91 -33.15
CA PRO A 417 14.48 12.00 -32.86
C PRO A 417 14.70 12.36 -31.39
N PHE A 418 15.34 11.49 -30.65
CA PHE A 418 15.56 11.70 -29.22
C PHE A 418 16.95 11.24 -28.79
N ASN A 419 17.45 11.85 -27.73
CA ASN A 419 18.62 11.41 -27.00
C ASN A 419 18.15 10.70 -25.72
N GLY A 420 18.34 9.39 -25.66
CA GLY A 420 17.82 8.54 -24.58
C GLY A 420 18.02 7.06 -24.81
N GLN A 421 17.51 6.23 -23.93
CA GLN A 421 17.47 4.78 -24.08
C GLN A 421 16.04 4.30 -24.33
N SER A 422 15.05 4.93 -23.71
CA SER A 422 13.66 4.48 -23.83
C SER A 422 12.69 5.66 -23.86
N LEU A 423 11.57 5.46 -24.52
CA LEU A 423 10.48 6.41 -24.56
C LEU A 423 9.13 5.72 -24.32
N LYS A 424 8.16 6.50 -23.85
CA LYS A 424 6.79 6.06 -23.68
C LYS A 424 5.89 6.86 -24.62
N LEU A 425 5.16 6.17 -25.47
CA LEU A 425 4.14 6.73 -26.35
C LEU A 425 2.79 6.74 -25.67
N THR A 426 2.03 7.80 -25.85
CA THR A 426 0.61 7.89 -25.47
C THR A 426 -0.22 8.11 -26.73
N TYR A 427 -1.19 7.22 -26.97
CA TYR A 427 -1.99 7.21 -28.18
C TYR A 427 -3.43 6.75 -27.94
N ALA A 428 -4.27 6.73 -28.97
CA ALA A 428 -5.62 6.18 -28.92
C ALA A 428 -5.68 4.81 -29.61
N THR A 429 -6.61 3.99 -29.18
CA THR A 429 -6.99 2.71 -29.80
C THR A 429 -8.48 2.69 -30.08
N GLY A 430 -8.93 1.91 -31.08
CA GLY A 430 -10.35 1.87 -31.44
C GLY A 430 -10.68 0.88 -32.52
N PRO A 431 -11.95 0.77 -32.94
CA PRO A 431 -12.42 -0.19 -33.93
C PRO A 431 -11.89 0.04 -35.34
N ASN A 432 -11.35 1.25 -35.62
CA ASN A 432 -10.82 1.64 -36.93
C ASN A 432 -9.29 1.77 -36.95
N TYR A 433 -8.60 1.38 -35.85
CA TYR A 433 -7.14 1.48 -35.79
C TYR A 433 -6.46 0.24 -36.34
N GLY A 434 -5.30 0.48 -37.02
CA GLY A 434 -4.47 -0.54 -37.65
C GLY A 434 -3.38 -1.11 -36.74
N ILE A 435 -2.48 -1.85 -37.38
CA ILE A 435 -1.21 -2.28 -36.76
C ILE A 435 -0.12 -1.37 -37.29
N TRP A 436 0.73 -0.88 -36.39
CA TRP A 436 1.81 0.06 -36.71
C TRP A 436 3.15 -0.63 -36.51
N ASP A 437 4.01 -0.53 -37.53
CA ASP A 437 5.38 -1.03 -37.41
C ASP A 437 6.24 -0.03 -36.65
N VAL A 438 7.14 -0.53 -35.81
CA VAL A 438 8.08 0.27 -35.01
C VAL A 438 9.48 0.06 -35.56
N LEU A 439 10.11 1.15 -36.03
CA LEU A 439 11.48 1.12 -36.52
C LEU A 439 12.39 1.91 -35.58
N LEU A 440 13.60 1.40 -35.35
CA LEU A 440 14.70 2.08 -34.68
C LEU A 440 15.79 2.35 -35.69
N ASP A 441 16.14 3.63 -35.89
CA ASP A 441 17.18 4.09 -36.83
C ASP A 441 17.00 3.49 -38.23
N GLY A 442 15.72 3.38 -38.68
CA GLY A 442 15.33 2.87 -39.98
C GLY A 442 15.26 1.34 -40.12
N THR A 443 15.50 0.58 -39.04
CA THR A 443 15.39 -0.88 -39.03
C THR A 443 14.29 -1.33 -38.03
N PRO A 444 13.60 -2.48 -38.26
CA PRO A 444 12.61 -2.95 -37.31
C PRO A 444 13.17 -3.09 -35.91
N LEU A 445 12.49 -2.51 -34.92
CA LEU A 445 12.82 -2.70 -33.53
C LEU A 445 12.42 -4.12 -33.12
N LEU A 446 13.35 -4.89 -32.55
CA LEU A 446 13.14 -6.29 -32.18
C LEU A 446 12.92 -6.42 -30.67
N ASP A 447 12.09 -7.38 -30.29
CA ASP A 447 11.96 -7.81 -28.88
C ASP A 447 13.12 -8.76 -28.47
N GLU A 448 13.09 -9.24 -27.22
CA GLU A 448 14.11 -10.16 -26.67
C GLU A 448 14.21 -11.49 -27.45
N ASP A 449 13.13 -11.90 -28.12
CA ASP A 449 13.06 -13.14 -28.92
C ASP A 449 13.46 -12.88 -30.38
N GLY A 450 13.80 -11.67 -30.74
CA GLY A 450 14.17 -11.27 -32.11
C GLY A 450 12.99 -11.07 -33.05
N THR A 451 11.78 -10.90 -32.51
CA THR A 451 10.56 -10.62 -33.29
C THR A 451 10.36 -9.12 -33.46
N PRO A 452 9.97 -8.60 -34.64
CA PRO A 452 9.66 -7.20 -34.83
C PRO A 452 8.54 -6.70 -33.92
N ILE A 453 8.79 -5.63 -33.19
CA ILE A 453 7.79 -4.98 -32.34
C ILE A 453 6.79 -4.24 -33.22
N THR A 454 5.51 -4.49 -32.98
CA THR A 454 4.40 -3.77 -33.62
C THR A 454 3.40 -3.30 -32.58
N ILE A 455 2.69 -2.21 -32.85
CA ILE A 455 1.61 -1.73 -32.00
C ILE A 455 0.27 -2.03 -32.65
N ASN A 456 -0.51 -2.92 -32.05
CA ASN A 456 -1.88 -3.17 -32.48
C ASN A 456 -2.81 -2.11 -31.87
N GLY A 457 -3.28 -1.18 -32.70
CA GLY A 457 -4.20 -0.10 -32.31
C GLY A 457 -5.66 -0.54 -32.18
N TYR A 458 -6.01 -1.78 -32.57
CA TYR A 458 -7.41 -2.23 -32.48
C TYR A 458 -7.91 -2.35 -31.04
N ASN A 459 -9.07 -1.79 -30.80
CA ASN A 459 -9.89 -2.07 -29.62
C ASN A 459 -11.36 -1.98 -30.02
N ALA A 460 -12.24 -2.78 -29.42
CA ALA A 460 -13.67 -2.79 -29.75
C ALA A 460 -14.38 -1.45 -29.52
N THR A 461 -13.86 -0.63 -28.62
CA THR A 461 -14.32 0.74 -28.33
C THR A 461 -13.15 1.70 -28.41
N VAL A 462 -13.42 2.98 -28.70
CA VAL A 462 -12.37 4.01 -28.68
C VAL A 462 -11.87 4.18 -27.26
N ARG A 463 -10.56 4.16 -27.09
CA ARG A 463 -9.88 4.37 -25.80
C ARG A 463 -8.70 5.31 -25.99
N TYR A 464 -8.68 6.38 -25.21
CA TYR A 464 -7.60 7.37 -25.19
C TYR A 464 -6.60 7.09 -24.06
N GLY A 465 -5.41 7.70 -24.14
CA GLY A 465 -4.38 7.60 -23.10
C GLY A 465 -3.80 6.18 -22.96
N VAL A 466 -3.82 5.38 -24.02
CA VAL A 466 -3.13 4.09 -24.06
C VAL A 466 -1.64 4.36 -24.18
N THR A 467 -0.83 3.64 -23.40
CA THR A 467 0.62 3.86 -23.38
C THR A 467 1.37 2.60 -23.76
N THR A 468 2.46 2.78 -24.52
CA THR A 468 3.45 1.72 -24.81
C THR A 468 4.84 2.28 -24.58
N GLN A 469 5.67 1.56 -23.86
CA GLN A 469 7.09 1.88 -23.69
C GLN A 469 7.90 1.11 -24.72
N LEU A 470 8.81 1.82 -25.38
CA LEU A 470 9.77 1.27 -26.33
C LEU A 470 11.18 1.47 -25.75
N ASP A 471 12.00 0.44 -25.80
CA ASP A 471 13.40 0.45 -25.36
C ASP A 471 14.31 0.20 -26.57
N THR A 472 15.30 1.04 -26.75
CA THR A 472 16.26 0.93 -27.86
C THR A 472 17.42 -0.02 -27.55
N GLY A 473 17.55 -0.47 -26.31
CA GLY A 473 18.64 -1.33 -25.83
C GLY A 473 19.98 -0.59 -25.61
N SER A 474 20.09 0.68 -26.00
CA SER A 474 21.30 1.49 -25.81
C SER A 474 20.98 2.96 -25.54
N GLU A 475 21.86 3.63 -24.80
CA GLU A 475 21.80 5.08 -24.60
C GLU A 475 22.41 5.82 -25.77
N GLY A 476 21.81 6.92 -26.20
CA GLY A 476 22.35 7.79 -27.25
C GLY A 476 21.27 8.48 -28.07
N GLU A 477 21.72 9.08 -29.20
CA GLU A 477 20.80 9.66 -30.17
C GLU A 477 20.20 8.56 -31.04
N HIS A 478 18.89 8.50 -31.07
CA HIS A 478 18.09 7.53 -31.80
C HIS A 478 16.92 8.21 -32.48
N VAL A 479 16.39 7.54 -33.50
CA VAL A 479 15.14 7.91 -34.16
C VAL A 479 14.20 6.73 -34.10
N ILE A 480 13.10 6.85 -33.34
CA ILE A 480 11.98 5.90 -33.42
C ILE A 480 11.02 6.40 -34.50
N THR A 481 10.76 5.54 -35.49
CA THR A 481 9.75 5.78 -36.52
C THR A 481 8.57 4.82 -36.34
N LEU A 482 7.35 5.35 -36.29
CA LEU A 482 6.15 4.54 -36.38
C LEU A 482 5.51 4.72 -37.76
N VAL A 483 5.15 3.58 -38.39
CA VAL A 483 4.61 3.54 -39.74
C VAL A 483 3.26 2.82 -39.74
N SER A 484 2.26 3.39 -40.39
CA SER A 484 1.00 2.68 -40.69
C SER A 484 1.25 1.61 -41.74
N SER A 485 1.45 0.36 -41.31
CA SER A 485 1.86 -0.74 -42.18
C SER A 485 0.76 -1.21 -43.17
N GLY A 486 -0.48 -0.79 -42.98
CA GLY A 486 -1.64 -1.32 -43.67
C GLY A 486 -2.11 -2.69 -43.13
N ALA A 487 -1.36 -3.30 -42.23
CA ALA A 487 -1.81 -4.48 -41.49
C ALA A 487 -2.86 -4.07 -40.44
N LYS A 488 -3.81 -4.94 -40.19
CA LYS A 488 -4.85 -4.69 -39.20
C LYS A 488 -5.34 -5.98 -38.54
N ASP A 489 -5.86 -5.83 -37.34
CA ASP A 489 -6.61 -6.89 -36.68
C ASP A 489 -7.80 -7.32 -37.55
N PRO A 490 -8.14 -8.64 -37.66
CA PRO A 490 -9.30 -9.09 -38.43
C PRO A 490 -10.62 -8.42 -38.07
N ALA A 491 -10.75 -7.95 -36.84
CA ALA A 491 -11.94 -7.23 -36.36
C ALA A 491 -11.87 -5.71 -36.61
N SER A 492 -10.74 -5.16 -37.06
CA SER A 492 -10.59 -3.73 -37.33
C SER A 492 -11.21 -3.32 -38.65
N SER A 493 -11.92 -2.17 -38.64
CA SER A 493 -12.54 -1.57 -39.84
C SER A 493 -11.61 -0.63 -40.62
N GLY A 494 -10.44 -0.27 -40.07
CA GLY A 494 -9.53 0.73 -40.70
C GLY A 494 -8.05 0.55 -40.35
N ASN A 495 -7.24 1.54 -40.68
CA ASN A 495 -5.80 1.57 -40.47
C ASN A 495 -5.36 2.84 -39.71
N ALA A 496 -6.25 3.42 -38.89
CA ALA A 496 -5.93 4.64 -38.18
C ALA A 496 -4.70 4.47 -37.29
N MET A 497 -3.91 5.53 -37.15
CA MET A 497 -2.77 5.65 -36.27
C MET A 497 -2.82 7.00 -35.58
N SER A 498 -2.53 7.05 -34.27
CA SER A 498 -2.58 8.30 -33.53
C SER A 498 -1.41 8.45 -32.56
N LEU A 499 -1.16 9.71 -32.18
CA LEU A 499 -0.19 10.08 -31.15
C LEU A 499 -0.72 11.28 -30.38
N ALA A 500 -0.61 11.24 -29.05
CA ALA A 500 -0.94 12.37 -28.18
C ALA A 500 0.28 12.96 -27.47
N GLN A 501 1.19 12.08 -27.03
CA GLN A 501 2.33 12.48 -26.20
C GLN A 501 3.46 11.48 -26.32
N VAL A 502 4.67 11.99 -26.21
CA VAL A 502 5.90 11.21 -26.07
C VAL A 502 6.61 11.63 -24.80
N ASP A 503 6.93 10.68 -23.94
CA ASP A 503 7.76 10.89 -22.76
C ASP A 503 9.12 10.23 -23.01
N ILE A 504 10.19 11.01 -23.10
CA ILE A 504 11.56 10.49 -23.13
C ILE A 504 11.94 10.22 -21.67
N LEU A 505 12.16 8.95 -21.37
CA LEU A 505 12.39 8.50 -20.00
C LEU A 505 13.81 8.84 -19.53
N PRO A 506 14.00 9.06 -18.22
CA PRO A 506 15.34 9.27 -17.65
C PRO A 506 16.22 8.03 -17.86
N PRO A 507 17.56 8.18 -17.83
CA PRO A 507 18.47 7.06 -17.94
C PRO A 507 18.16 6.02 -16.86
N GLN A 508 18.10 4.74 -17.28
CA GLN A 508 17.86 3.66 -16.33
C GLN A 508 19.06 3.47 -15.43
N ARG A 509 18.80 3.41 -14.13
CA ARG A 509 19.84 3.19 -13.13
C ARG A 509 20.10 1.70 -13.00
N SER A 510 21.12 1.20 -13.65
CA SER A 510 21.56 -0.17 -13.49
C SER A 510 22.36 -0.35 -12.19
N SER A 511 22.09 -1.41 -11.44
CA SER A 511 22.82 -1.73 -10.22
C SER A 511 23.09 -3.23 -10.12
N ASN A 512 24.14 -3.58 -9.37
CA ASN A 512 24.38 -4.98 -9.02
C ASN A 512 23.56 -5.35 -7.77
N LEU A 513 22.33 -5.81 -7.98
CA LEU A 513 21.42 -6.17 -6.90
C LEU A 513 22.01 -7.25 -5.96
N GLY A 514 22.75 -8.23 -6.49
CA GLY A 514 23.39 -9.25 -5.67
C GLY A 514 24.43 -8.66 -4.71
N ALA A 515 25.24 -7.72 -5.19
CA ALA A 515 26.20 -7.00 -4.34
C ALA A 515 25.50 -6.14 -3.28
N ILE A 516 24.43 -5.41 -3.65
CA ILE A 516 23.67 -4.58 -2.70
C ILE A 516 23.04 -5.42 -1.60
N ILE A 517 22.39 -6.52 -1.95
CA ILE A 517 21.79 -7.45 -0.98
C ILE A 517 22.89 -8.06 -0.08
N GLY A 518 24.05 -8.42 -0.65
CA GLY A 518 25.20 -8.89 0.12
C GLY A 518 25.70 -7.88 1.15
N ILE A 519 25.78 -6.60 0.77
CA ILE A 519 26.18 -5.51 1.69
C ILE A 519 25.10 -5.31 2.77
N LEU A 520 23.81 -5.30 2.40
CA LEU A 520 22.70 -5.23 3.36
C LEU A 520 22.75 -6.34 4.40
N ILE A 521 22.93 -7.59 3.96
CA ILE A 521 23.09 -8.75 4.87
C ILE A 521 24.32 -8.57 5.75
N GLY A 522 25.44 -8.12 5.18
CA GLY A 522 26.66 -7.81 5.92
C GLY A 522 26.43 -6.79 7.05
N VAL A 523 25.73 -5.69 6.75
CA VAL A 523 25.33 -4.67 7.75
C VAL A 523 24.46 -5.30 8.85
N GLN A 524 23.53 -6.20 8.49
CA GLN A 524 22.68 -6.86 9.48
C GLN A 524 23.51 -7.80 10.41
N LEU A 525 24.46 -8.55 9.84
CA LEU A 525 25.36 -9.40 10.65
C LEU A 525 26.22 -8.57 11.61
N VAL A 526 26.78 -7.45 11.15
CA VAL A 526 27.50 -6.50 12.00
C VAL A 526 26.59 -5.96 13.10
N GLY A 527 25.35 -5.59 12.75
CA GLY A 527 24.35 -5.12 13.72
C GLY A 527 23.99 -6.16 14.77
N LEU A 528 23.86 -7.42 14.38
CA LEU A 528 23.60 -8.52 15.32
C LEU A 528 24.78 -8.74 16.27
N ILE A 529 26.02 -8.71 15.75
CA ILE A 529 27.25 -8.83 16.56
C ILE A 529 27.34 -7.63 17.53
N PHE A 530 27.12 -6.41 17.03
CA PHE A 530 27.07 -5.19 17.85
C PHE A 530 26.03 -5.32 18.98
N ALA A 531 24.81 -5.72 18.66
CA ALA A 531 23.74 -5.88 19.63
C ALA A 531 24.05 -6.96 20.67
N TYR A 532 24.64 -8.07 20.25
CA TYR A 532 25.03 -9.17 21.15
C TYR A 532 26.12 -8.76 22.11
N LEU A 533 27.20 -8.11 21.61
CA LEU A 533 28.39 -7.78 22.41
C LEU A 533 28.16 -6.53 23.27
N LEU A 534 27.54 -5.49 22.72
CA LEU A 534 27.45 -4.17 23.36
C LEU A 534 26.05 -3.86 23.91
N GLY A 535 25.02 -4.57 23.45
CA GLY A 535 23.63 -4.35 23.89
C GLY A 535 23.47 -4.40 25.42
N PRO A 536 23.87 -5.49 26.09
CA PRO A 536 23.72 -5.61 27.53
C PRO A 536 24.46 -4.55 28.36
N GLY A 537 25.62 -4.06 27.86
CA GLY A 537 26.43 -3.06 28.54
C GLY A 537 25.99 -1.61 28.30
N LEU A 538 25.72 -1.25 27.05
CA LEU A 538 25.47 0.15 26.66
C LEU A 538 24.00 0.51 26.60
N PHE A 539 23.12 -0.44 26.33
CA PHE A 539 21.71 -0.16 26.05
C PHE A 539 20.76 -0.53 27.19
N GLN A 540 21.27 -0.93 28.38
CA GLN A 540 20.41 -1.29 29.50
C GLN A 540 19.48 -0.14 29.91
N GLY A 541 20.02 1.05 30.16
CA GLY A 541 19.22 2.22 30.56
C GLY A 541 18.22 2.66 29.48
N PHE A 542 18.58 2.53 28.19
CA PHE A 542 17.69 2.82 27.08
C PHE A 542 16.57 1.76 26.97
N ALA A 543 16.90 0.48 27.10
CA ALA A 543 15.93 -0.61 27.11
C ALA A 543 14.95 -0.50 28.28
N ASP A 544 15.43 -0.18 29.50
CA ASP A 544 14.59 0.05 30.67
C ASP A 544 13.66 1.27 30.52
N TRP A 545 14.08 2.26 29.75
CA TRP A 545 13.27 3.43 29.42
C TRP A 545 12.18 3.13 28.41
N LEU A 546 12.39 2.15 27.50
CA LEU A 546 11.41 1.78 26.49
C LEU A 546 10.15 1.15 27.13
N ASP A 547 9.02 1.65 26.71
CA ASP A 547 7.68 1.08 26.86
C ASP A 547 6.99 1.06 25.49
N THR A 548 5.77 0.56 25.41
CA THR A 548 5.03 0.49 24.14
C THR A 548 4.92 1.85 23.45
N LYS A 549 4.59 2.91 24.19
CA LYS A 549 4.47 4.28 23.67
C LYS A 549 5.81 4.78 23.14
N LYS A 550 6.89 4.62 23.91
CA LYS A 550 8.23 5.09 23.52
C LYS A 550 8.83 4.28 22.37
N SER A 551 8.48 3.01 22.27
CA SER A 551 8.85 2.19 21.10
C SER A 551 8.16 2.66 19.82
N ILE A 552 6.89 3.10 19.90
CA ILE A 552 6.22 3.76 18.77
C ILE A 552 6.91 5.09 18.43
N LEU A 553 7.24 5.93 19.42
CA LEU A 553 7.97 7.18 19.19
C LEU A 553 9.32 6.95 18.50
N LEU A 554 10.06 5.90 18.89
CA LEU A 554 11.29 5.49 18.22
C LEU A 554 11.06 5.15 16.75
N ALA A 555 10.00 4.39 16.45
CA ALA A 555 9.64 4.06 15.07
C ALA A 555 9.26 5.32 14.26
N LEU A 556 8.50 6.24 14.85
CA LEU A 556 8.12 7.50 14.17
C LEU A 556 9.33 8.41 13.93
N SER A 557 10.32 8.41 14.84
CA SER A 557 11.59 9.10 14.62
C SER A 557 12.35 8.52 13.43
N ALA A 558 12.35 7.20 13.27
CA ALA A 558 12.93 6.56 12.10
C ALA A 558 12.17 6.91 10.80
N TYR A 559 10.83 6.98 10.84
CA TYR A 559 10.06 7.46 9.68
C TYR A 559 10.36 8.92 9.33
N ALA A 560 10.58 9.80 10.31
CA ALA A 560 11.02 11.16 10.05
C ALA A 560 12.38 11.19 9.35
N ILE A 561 13.32 10.34 9.77
CA ILE A 561 14.64 10.17 9.10
C ILE A 561 14.44 9.65 7.67
N ILE A 562 13.55 8.67 7.46
CA ILE A 562 13.22 8.14 6.12
C ILE A 562 12.70 9.25 5.20
N ALA A 563 11.81 10.12 5.68
CA ALA A 563 11.27 11.24 4.89
C ALA A 563 12.36 12.25 4.50
N VAL A 564 13.26 12.59 5.43
CA VAL A 564 14.41 13.48 5.15
C VAL A 564 15.38 12.82 4.18
N TRP A 565 15.77 11.57 4.43
CA TRP A 565 16.70 10.85 3.55
C TRP A 565 16.10 10.64 2.16
N GLY A 566 14.80 10.34 2.07
CA GLY A 566 14.09 10.22 0.80
C GLY A 566 14.21 11.47 -0.07
N TYR A 567 14.18 12.68 0.50
CA TYR A 567 14.39 13.93 -0.24
C TYR A 567 15.77 14.00 -0.92
N PHE A 568 16.82 13.47 -0.27
CA PHE A 568 18.19 13.48 -0.77
C PHE A 568 18.57 12.23 -1.56
N LEU A 569 17.66 11.31 -1.78
CA LEU A 569 17.90 10.03 -2.44
C LEU A 569 18.46 10.23 -3.87
N ASN A 570 19.63 9.63 -4.14
CA ASN A 570 20.30 9.80 -5.43
C ASN A 570 20.80 8.51 -6.09
N SER A 571 20.80 7.38 -5.39
CA SER A 571 21.35 6.12 -5.90
C SER A 571 20.46 4.93 -5.61
N VAL A 572 20.60 3.86 -6.41
CA VAL A 572 19.81 2.63 -6.23
C VAL A 572 20.19 1.93 -4.91
N ILE A 573 21.46 1.98 -4.51
CA ILE A 573 21.88 1.42 -3.20
C ILE A 573 21.18 2.14 -2.04
N GLU A 574 21.11 3.48 -2.08
CA GLU A 574 20.36 4.23 -1.05
C GLU A 574 18.89 3.84 -1.02
N PHE A 575 18.25 3.65 -2.19
CA PHE A 575 16.86 3.21 -2.29
C PHE A 575 16.63 1.86 -1.60
N TRP A 576 17.51 0.89 -1.81
CA TRP A 576 17.41 -0.43 -1.18
C TRP A 576 17.62 -0.37 0.33
N PHE A 577 18.58 0.46 0.80
CA PHE A 577 18.80 0.68 2.23
C PHE A 577 17.63 1.41 2.89
N LEU A 578 17.03 2.38 2.20
CA LEU A 578 15.82 3.07 2.64
C LEU A 578 14.62 2.11 2.72
N ALA A 579 14.42 1.27 1.70
CA ALA A 579 13.37 0.24 1.72
C ALA A 579 13.55 -0.74 2.89
N TRP A 580 14.80 -1.15 3.17
CA TRP A 580 15.11 -1.95 4.36
C TRP A 580 14.75 -1.23 5.65
N MET A 581 15.08 0.06 5.77
CA MET A 581 14.75 0.87 6.95
C MET A 581 13.24 1.01 7.16
N VAL A 582 12.45 1.16 6.08
CA VAL A 582 10.98 1.09 6.14
C VAL A 582 10.53 -0.25 6.72
N ALA A 583 11.10 -1.37 6.24
CA ALA A 583 10.78 -2.70 6.73
C ALA A 583 11.10 -2.89 8.23
N VAL A 584 12.18 -2.26 8.73
CA VAL A 584 12.56 -2.30 10.15
C VAL A 584 11.44 -1.77 11.04
N VAL A 585 10.77 -0.68 10.65
CA VAL A 585 9.83 0.04 11.54
C VAL A 585 8.37 -0.24 11.25
N GLN A 586 8.00 -0.66 10.04
CA GLN A 586 6.61 -0.73 9.59
C GLN A 586 5.76 -1.69 10.40
N GLY A 587 6.14 -2.96 10.45
CA GLY A 587 5.35 -3.99 11.15
C GLY A 587 5.29 -3.74 12.64
N GLY A 588 6.42 -3.30 13.22
CA GLY A 588 6.54 -3.00 14.64
C GLY A 588 5.67 -1.83 15.08
N SER A 589 5.71 -0.71 14.35
CA SER A 589 4.92 0.49 14.67
C SER A 589 3.42 0.22 14.63
N GLN A 590 2.95 -0.50 13.62
CA GLN A 590 1.53 -0.85 13.47
C GLN A 590 1.08 -1.86 14.54
N ALA A 591 1.91 -2.87 14.83
CA ALA A 591 1.61 -3.88 15.84
C ALA A 591 1.52 -3.28 17.25
N LEU A 592 2.49 -2.42 17.62
CA LEU A 592 2.49 -1.73 18.91
C LEU A 592 1.38 -0.68 18.99
N SER A 593 1.00 -0.05 17.90
CA SER A 593 -0.15 0.86 17.87
C SER A 593 -1.44 0.14 18.18
N ARG A 594 -1.66 -1.04 17.60
CA ARG A 594 -2.83 -1.88 17.90
C ARG A 594 -2.86 -2.34 19.37
N SER A 595 -1.73 -2.80 19.89
CA SER A 595 -1.65 -3.29 21.28
C SER A 595 -1.77 -2.16 22.31
N LEU A 596 -1.17 -0.98 22.07
CA LEU A 596 -1.32 0.18 22.94
C LEU A 596 -2.78 0.63 23.04
N TYR A 597 -3.48 0.65 21.91
CA TYR A 597 -4.90 0.96 21.88
C TYR A 597 -5.72 -0.07 22.67
N ALA A 598 -5.43 -1.36 22.43
CA ALA A 598 -6.09 -2.46 23.15
C ALA A 598 -5.91 -2.35 24.66
N ALA A 599 -4.70 -2.00 25.13
CA ALA A 599 -4.39 -1.87 26.55
C ALA A 599 -5.09 -0.69 27.25
N MET A 600 -5.50 0.34 26.51
CA MET A 600 -6.25 1.49 27.03
C MET A 600 -7.76 1.37 26.82
N THR A 601 -8.24 0.28 26.22
CA THR A 601 -9.64 0.04 25.90
C THR A 601 -10.26 -0.93 26.90
N PRO A 602 -11.45 -0.65 27.50
CA PRO A 602 -12.16 -1.62 28.29
C PRO A 602 -12.46 -2.87 27.44
N ALA A 603 -12.05 -4.05 27.91
CA ALA A 603 -12.15 -5.29 27.10
C ALA A 603 -13.60 -5.61 26.71
N SER A 604 -14.55 -5.33 27.59
CA SER A 604 -15.99 -5.52 27.36
C SER A 604 -16.57 -4.65 26.25
N MET A 605 -15.98 -3.45 26.02
CA MET A 605 -16.40 -2.50 24.99
C MET A 605 -15.43 -2.48 23.79
N SER A 606 -14.56 -3.48 23.66
CA SER A 606 -13.52 -3.50 22.63
C SER A 606 -14.08 -3.46 21.21
N GLY A 607 -15.26 -4.01 20.95
CA GLY A 607 -15.92 -3.91 19.65
C GLY A 607 -16.22 -2.47 19.24
N GLU A 608 -16.85 -1.69 20.12
CA GLU A 608 -17.16 -0.28 19.90
C GLU A 608 -15.87 0.54 19.66
N PHE A 609 -14.88 0.41 20.55
CA PHE A 609 -13.64 1.18 20.47
C PHE A 609 -12.79 0.79 19.26
N PHE A 610 -12.67 -0.49 18.91
CA PHE A 610 -11.99 -0.89 17.68
C PHE A 610 -12.78 -0.50 16.41
N GLY A 611 -14.09 -0.30 16.51
CA GLY A 611 -14.88 0.39 15.50
C GLY A 611 -14.38 1.81 15.25
N PHE A 612 -14.13 2.60 16.30
CA PHE A 612 -13.50 3.94 16.17
C PHE A 612 -12.07 3.88 15.65
N PHE A 613 -11.26 2.93 16.13
CA PHE A 613 -9.90 2.72 15.62
C PHE A 613 -9.89 2.43 14.11
N SER A 614 -10.82 1.61 13.65
CA SER A 614 -11.00 1.31 12.22
C SER A 614 -11.36 2.55 11.41
N ILE A 615 -12.23 3.44 11.93
CA ILE A 615 -12.52 4.71 11.28
C ILE A 615 -11.23 5.51 11.12
N MET A 616 -10.49 5.72 12.21
CA MET A 616 -9.27 6.52 12.18
C MET A 616 -8.23 5.95 11.23
N SER A 617 -8.05 4.61 11.20
CA SER A 617 -7.14 3.96 10.26
C SER A 617 -7.56 4.11 8.78
N LYS A 618 -8.85 4.28 8.48
CA LYS A 618 -9.36 4.48 7.13
C LYS A 618 -9.28 5.94 6.69
N PHE A 619 -9.63 6.87 7.59
CA PHE A 619 -9.49 8.30 7.31
C PHE A 619 -8.02 8.75 7.22
N ALA A 620 -7.09 7.99 7.83
CA ALA A 620 -5.65 8.18 7.72
C ALA A 620 -5.11 8.04 6.28
N SER A 621 -5.89 7.63 5.30
CA SER A 621 -5.43 7.54 3.90
C SER A 621 -5.86 8.73 3.04
N PHE A 622 -6.33 9.82 3.65
CA PHE A 622 -6.90 10.96 2.93
C PHE A 622 -6.01 12.21 2.94
N LEU A 623 -5.45 12.56 4.10
CA LEU A 623 -4.79 13.86 4.28
C LEU A 623 -3.37 13.87 3.67
N SER A 624 -2.61 12.80 3.81
CA SER A 624 -1.23 12.74 3.34
C SER A 624 -1.09 12.72 1.82
N PRO A 625 -1.94 12.03 1.02
CA PRO A 625 -1.92 12.17 -0.42
C PRO A 625 -2.20 13.62 -0.87
N LEU A 626 -3.11 14.31 -0.19
CA LEU A 626 -3.41 15.71 -0.49
C LEU A 626 -2.18 16.60 -0.25
N VAL A 627 -1.52 16.47 0.90
CA VAL A 627 -0.30 17.25 1.22
C VAL A 627 0.83 16.93 0.22
N PHE A 628 1.00 15.66 -0.13
CA PHE A 628 1.98 15.23 -1.11
C PHE A 628 1.72 15.85 -2.48
N VAL A 629 0.48 15.75 -3.00
CA VAL A 629 0.10 16.30 -4.31
C VAL A 629 0.26 17.82 -4.33
N LEU A 630 -0.14 18.52 -3.28
CA LEU A 630 0.06 19.96 -3.17
C LEU A 630 1.54 20.33 -3.20
N ALA A 631 2.39 19.60 -2.48
CA ALA A 631 3.83 19.84 -2.50
C ALA A 631 4.41 19.57 -3.91
N VAL A 632 4.00 18.49 -4.57
CA VAL A 632 4.42 18.22 -5.97
C VAL A 632 3.96 19.32 -6.91
N ALA A 633 2.72 19.77 -6.80
CA ALA A 633 2.17 20.85 -7.64
C ALA A 633 2.89 22.19 -7.44
N PHE A 634 3.26 22.53 -6.21
CA PHE A 634 3.98 23.77 -5.92
C PHE A 634 5.43 23.77 -6.40
N PHE A 635 6.11 22.62 -6.27
CA PHE A 635 7.56 22.54 -6.52
C PHE A 635 7.90 21.84 -7.82
N ASN A 636 6.92 21.34 -8.56
CA ASN A 636 7.07 20.55 -9.78
C ASN A 636 8.08 19.38 -9.63
N SER A 637 8.07 18.72 -8.46
CA SER A 637 8.96 17.60 -8.12
C SER A 637 8.38 16.80 -6.96
N SER A 638 8.53 15.48 -6.99
CA SER A 638 8.10 14.61 -5.89
C SER A 638 9.01 14.65 -4.66
N ARG A 639 10.24 15.15 -4.78
CA ARG A 639 11.20 15.26 -3.65
C ARG A 639 10.64 16.07 -2.48
N PRO A 640 10.16 17.33 -2.68
CA PRO A 640 9.50 18.08 -1.62
C PRO A 640 8.21 17.41 -1.10
N GLY A 641 7.52 16.66 -1.97
CA GLY A 641 6.38 15.84 -1.58
C GLY A 641 6.76 14.79 -0.53
N VAL A 642 7.84 14.05 -0.75
CA VAL A 642 8.36 13.07 0.23
C VAL A 642 8.79 13.76 1.52
N LEU A 643 9.50 14.89 1.46
CA LEU A 643 9.91 15.65 2.63
C LEU A 643 8.72 16.17 3.45
N SER A 644 7.62 16.57 2.79
CA SER A 644 6.43 17.08 3.48
C SER A 644 5.81 16.06 4.44
N LEU A 645 6.07 14.76 4.23
CA LEU A 645 5.58 13.69 5.10
C LEU A 645 6.15 13.76 6.53
N ILE A 646 7.28 14.44 6.73
CA ILE A 646 7.85 14.66 8.07
C ILE A 646 6.85 15.33 9.02
N ILE A 647 5.95 16.17 8.50
CA ILE A 647 4.93 16.88 9.28
C ILE A 647 4.04 15.86 10.02
N PHE A 648 3.63 14.80 9.35
CA PHE A 648 2.77 13.77 9.94
C PHE A 648 3.47 13.04 11.09
N PHE A 649 4.77 12.77 10.95
CA PHE A 649 5.53 12.09 11.99
C PHE A 649 5.83 13.02 13.17
N VAL A 650 6.22 14.27 12.92
CA VAL A 650 6.51 15.24 13.99
C VAL A 650 5.25 15.58 14.78
N VAL A 651 4.15 15.88 14.09
CA VAL A 651 2.85 16.17 14.74
C VAL A 651 2.33 14.94 15.45
N GLY A 652 2.40 13.76 14.81
CA GLY A 652 2.02 12.48 15.43
C GLY A 652 2.82 12.18 16.68
N MET A 653 4.13 12.38 16.69
CA MET A 653 5.00 12.23 17.87
C MET A 653 4.63 13.21 18.98
N TYR A 654 4.39 14.48 18.64
CA TYR A 654 3.98 15.51 19.62
C TYR A 654 2.66 15.15 20.30
N LEU A 655 1.67 14.75 19.53
CA LEU A 655 0.37 14.32 20.05
C LEU A 655 0.49 13.07 20.91
N LEU A 656 1.24 12.06 20.43
CA LEU A 656 1.47 10.82 21.16
C LEU A 656 2.23 11.06 22.46
N TRP A 657 3.20 11.97 22.47
CA TRP A 657 3.94 12.34 23.68
C TRP A 657 3.01 12.82 24.79
N GLY A 658 1.96 13.59 24.45
CA GLY A 658 0.97 14.13 25.36
C GLY A 658 -0.06 13.11 25.90
N VAL A 659 -0.02 11.82 25.49
CA VAL A 659 -0.93 10.78 25.95
C VAL A 659 -0.45 10.21 27.29
N ASP A 660 -1.31 10.21 28.32
CA ASP A 660 -1.05 9.55 29.60
C ASP A 660 -1.54 8.08 29.53
N VAL A 661 -0.65 7.18 29.12
CA VAL A 661 -0.96 5.75 28.98
C VAL A 661 -1.33 5.10 30.31
N PRO A 662 -0.63 5.35 31.43
CA PRO A 662 -1.05 4.85 32.76
C PRO A 662 -2.47 5.29 33.16
N ALA A 663 -2.83 6.56 32.90
CA ALA A 663 -4.18 7.05 33.18
C ALA A 663 -5.24 6.35 32.30
N GLY A 664 -4.97 6.20 31.01
CA GLY A 664 -5.84 5.47 30.07
C GLY A 664 -6.07 4.02 30.48
N LYS A 665 -5.01 3.31 30.87
CA LYS A 665 -5.09 1.92 31.36
C LYS A 665 -5.89 1.80 32.66
N ARG A 666 -5.65 2.69 33.63
CA ARG A 666 -6.43 2.71 34.91
C ARG A 666 -7.91 2.92 34.63
N LEU A 667 -8.26 3.89 33.78
CA LEU A 667 -9.65 4.15 33.41
C LEU A 667 -10.31 2.92 32.75
N ALA A 668 -9.59 2.23 31.85
CA ALA A 668 -10.09 1.02 31.22
C ALA A 668 -10.38 -0.07 32.25
N GLN A 669 -9.49 -0.28 33.22
CA GLN A 669 -9.65 -1.25 34.30
C GLN A 669 -10.79 -0.85 35.24
N GLU A 670 -10.93 0.41 35.63
CA GLU A 670 -12.01 0.94 36.47
C GLU A 670 -13.39 0.74 35.82
N LYS A 671 -13.48 1.06 34.51
CA LYS A 671 -14.73 0.86 33.73
C LYS A 671 -15.07 -0.63 33.62
N GLU A 672 -14.07 -1.48 33.37
CA GLU A 672 -14.27 -2.93 33.32
C GLU A 672 -14.74 -3.47 34.71
N ALA A 673 -14.11 -3.05 35.80
CA ALA A 673 -14.51 -3.43 37.16
C ALA A 673 -15.94 -2.96 37.51
N ALA A 674 -16.30 -1.73 37.12
CA ALA A 674 -17.64 -1.19 37.34
C ALA A 674 -18.75 -2.00 36.63
N LEU A 675 -18.44 -2.52 35.43
CA LEU A 675 -19.37 -3.31 34.64
C LEU A 675 -19.58 -4.73 35.18
N PHE A 676 -18.55 -5.33 35.83
CA PHE A 676 -18.62 -6.67 36.41
C PHE A 676 -18.83 -6.66 37.93
N GLY A 677 -18.54 -5.57 38.66
CA GLY A 677 -18.68 -5.44 40.10
C GLY A 677 -20.14 -5.26 40.59
N ASN A 678 -21.05 -4.98 39.67
CA ASN A 678 -22.48 -4.87 39.94
C ASN A 678 -23.26 -6.15 39.53
N GLN A 679 -22.60 -7.24 39.23
CA GLN A 679 -23.13 -8.58 39.03
C GLN A 679 -22.73 -9.50 40.18
#